data_7aa8b6dc0b0e4ad628a254dbfac35b34
#
_entry.id   7aa8b6dc0b0e4ad628a254dbfac35b34
#
_cell.length_a   1.000
_cell.length_b   1.000
_cell.length_c   1.000
_cell.angle_alpha   90.00
_cell.angle_beta   90.00
_cell.angle_gamma   90.00
#
_symmetry.space_group_name_H-M   'P 1'
#
loop_
_entity.id
_entity.type
_entity.pdbx_description
1 polymer ?
#
loop_
_entity_poly.entity_id
_entity_poly.type
_entity_poly.pdbx_seq_one_letter_code
_entity_poly.pdbx_strand_id
1 'polypeptide(L)'
;MKSYRTMCKKTWAVILAIACHLPAAWATNANEIELIPKPVHVEQTSGNFRLSPKSTIGYDAALQGQAEYLQQVLGQSTGWDLKLKKDARKATILLTLNPEKVDKPEGYRLDVTPKRISLTGRDAGGIFYGIQTLLQLFPPQVYSDKRQHGVEWIVPAVTIYDAPNRPWRGMMLDVARYFYDKEFVKKYIDMMAMYKLNKLQFHLIDDSGWRLEIKKYPRLTEVGAWAGPDHNRLGGFYTQEDIKELIAYGQVRNVEIIPEIEFPAHILSAVVAYPWLSCTGLQHEVPTQHFISRDLLCVGKESSLQFLRDVLDETVRLFPSSYINIGGDEAVYTRWEECPDCQKVMKREGLKKASELQGYLTNVVAEMMKEKNRTVVGWEEIFLRGDVKTPVVGLIWHNVRDTLLATQRGHKAILTPATHMYFDFPESRTPGEVKAATWMPPISLEKCYSMEINDYSPESTVLGVQGCFWSDQFIHGTVLQEIDYLNENRSENYAEYFTFPRLLALSEVAWCRQSDRNYSDFRCRLSHHFNRLDFKNCHYRVPEPVIEQMDPTATGAIEFTLSPAVADADIRYTTDGSYPTVHSPLYTTPVTVDDKSDFRAITVINPRHYSLPIYFAPDYSGYKQYGEYTAEWKPLNVQPYLTPWRFECTGKISGNGTYTVSFIYTKGETPFRLGALKLYKRDELLAEVPQSVLINADSPIATYRFTVDSFEAGTPFFIEVEACGEKGKDTSGLVFINKVTQ
;
A
#
# COMPACT_ATOMS: atom_id res chain seq x y z
N MET A 1 -73.16 -19.19 30.91
CA MET A 1 -72.52 -18.14 30.11
C MET A 1 -71.72 -17.21 31.01
N LYS A 2 -70.61 -17.71 31.55
CA LYS A 2 -69.56 -16.95 32.26
C LYS A 2 -68.38 -17.88 32.33
N SER A 3 -67.56 -17.98 31.29
CA SER A 3 -66.26 -18.69 31.32
C SER A 3 -65.47 -18.58 30.01
N TYR A 4 -65.43 -17.38 29.37
CA TYR A 4 -64.59 -17.20 28.14
C TYR A 4 -63.96 -15.80 28.07
N ARG A 5 -63.69 -15.16 29.23
CA ARG A 5 -63.07 -13.80 29.24
C ARG A 5 -61.74 -13.70 30.00
N THR A 6 -61.16 -14.81 30.42
CA THR A 6 -59.93 -14.75 31.28
C THR A 6 -58.73 -15.41 30.66
N MET A 7 -58.82 -15.87 29.39
CA MET A 7 -57.69 -16.54 28.72
C MET A 7 -57.01 -15.72 27.60
N CYS A 8 -57.50 -14.50 27.30
CA CYS A 8 -56.93 -13.62 26.30
C CYS A 8 -56.02 -12.47 26.79
N LYS A 9 -55.74 -12.41 28.12
CA LYS A 9 -54.89 -11.34 28.67
C LYS A 9 -53.50 -11.82 29.14
N LYS A 10 -53.16 -13.11 29.01
CA LYS A 10 -51.82 -13.61 29.36
C LYS A 10 -50.93 -13.96 28.16
N THR A 11 -51.43 -13.94 26.95
CA THR A 11 -50.66 -14.25 25.73
C THR A 11 -50.09 -13.03 25.03
N TRP A 12 -50.48 -11.80 25.45
CA TRP A 12 -49.91 -10.55 24.90
C TRP A 12 -48.77 -9.95 25.71
N ALA A 13 -48.48 -10.50 26.89
CA ALA A 13 -47.38 -10.03 27.74
C ALA A 13 -46.05 -10.76 27.47
N VAL A 14 -46.06 -11.86 26.69
CA VAL A 14 -44.83 -12.62 26.34
C VAL A 14 -44.28 -12.24 24.95
N ILE A 15 -45.09 -11.60 24.09
CA ILE A 15 -44.66 -11.14 22.76
C ILE A 15 -44.02 -9.73 22.80
N LEU A 16 -44.21 -8.98 23.91
CA LEU A 16 -43.60 -7.64 24.06
C LEU A 16 -42.23 -7.64 24.76
N ALA A 17 -41.73 -8.79 25.20
CA ALA A 17 -40.42 -8.90 25.88
C ALA A 17 -39.29 -9.49 25.00
N ILE A 18 -39.61 -9.91 23.77
CA ILE A 18 -38.62 -10.41 22.81
C ILE A 18 -38.24 -9.35 21.75
N ALA A 19 -38.87 -8.19 21.74
CA ALA A 19 -38.64 -7.11 20.77
C ALA A 19 -37.64 -6.04 21.24
N CYS A 20 -36.86 -6.27 22.31
CA CYS A 20 -35.97 -5.24 22.87
C CYS A 20 -34.50 -5.69 23.02
N HIS A 21 -34.07 -6.72 22.30
CA HIS A 21 -32.65 -7.01 22.14
C HIS A 21 -32.32 -7.32 20.66
N LEU A 22 -32.75 -6.43 19.78
CA LEU A 22 -32.00 -6.23 18.56
C LEU A 22 -30.74 -5.47 19.00
N PRO A 23 -29.52 -5.96 18.66
CA PRO A 23 -28.34 -5.13 18.78
C PRO A 23 -28.65 -3.84 18.03
N ALA A 24 -28.22 -2.73 18.58
CA ALA A 24 -28.33 -1.44 17.91
C ALA A 24 -27.70 -1.62 16.52
N ALA A 25 -28.54 -1.93 15.55
CA ALA A 25 -28.19 -1.79 14.16
C ALA A 25 -27.59 -0.39 14.06
N TRP A 26 -26.44 -0.26 13.49
CA TRP A 26 -25.81 0.98 13.13
C TRP A 26 -26.86 1.88 12.47
N ALA A 27 -27.64 2.60 13.29
CA ALA A 27 -28.29 3.80 12.83
C ALA A 27 -27.09 4.73 12.60
N THR A 28 -26.49 4.68 11.43
CA THR A 28 -25.72 5.79 10.91
C THR A 28 -26.61 7.00 11.13
N ASN A 29 -26.20 7.85 12.07
CA ASN A 29 -26.79 9.16 12.16
C ASN A 29 -26.63 9.74 10.76
N ALA A 30 -27.70 9.88 10.01
CA ALA A 30 -27.73 10.35 8.63
C ALA A 30 -27.16 11.77 8.44
N ASN A 31 -26.36 12.25 9.40
CA ASN A 31 -25.81 13.59 9.54
C ASN A 31 -24.32 13.62 9.89
N GLU A 32 -23.59 12.52 9.96
CA GLU A 32 -22.16 12.59 10.24
C GLU A 32 -21.39 12.99 8.95
N ILE A 33 -20.49 13.96 9.09
CA ILE A 33 -19.66 14.47 8.00
C ILE A 33 -18.40 13.63 7.89
N GLU A 34 -18.32 12.84 6.83
CA GLU A 34 -17.31 11.80 6.64
C GLU A 34 -16.11 12.32 5.82
N LEU A 35 -15.25 13.10 6.46
CA LEU A 35 -14.07 13.69 5.83
C LEU A 35 -12.78 12.96 6.23
N ILE A 36 -11.91 12.71 5.25
CA ILE A 36 -10.54 12.24 5.44
C ILE A 36 -9.57 13.19 4.71
N PRO A 37 -8.53 13.70 5.37
CA PRO A 37 -8.27 13.62 6.81
C PRO A 37 -9.30 14.40 7.64
N LYS A 38 -9.44 14.01 8.92
CA LYS A 38 -10.37 14.64 9.87
C LYS A 38 -10.02 16.11 10.09
N PRO A 39 -10.94 17.05 9.89
CA PRO A 39 -10.68 18.47 10.16
C PRO A 39 -10.51 18.76 11.65
N VAL A 40 -9.79 19.82 11.97
CA VAL A 40 -9.57 20.30 13.34
C VAL A 40 -10.87 20.68 14.02
N HIS A 41 -11.81 21.31 13.30
CA HIS A 41 -13.12 21.71 13.83
C HIS A 41 -14.18 21.60 12.75
N VAL A 42 -15.31 21.00 13.12
CA VAL A 42 -16.51 20.86 12.28
C VAL A 42 -17.74 21.21 13.11
N GLU A 43 -18.53 22.15 12.64
CA GLU A 43 -19.83 22.50 13.22
C GLU A 43 -20.90 22.43 12.13
N GLN A 44 -21.77 21.42 12.24
CA GLN A 44 -22.87 21.24 11.30
C GLN A 44 -24.03 22.15 11.69
N THR A 45 -24.62 22.82 10.69
CA THR A 45 -25.77 23.70 10.85
C THR A 45 -26.95 23.20 10.02
N SER A 46 -28.13 23.81 10.21
CA SER A 46 -29.34 23.35 9.52
C SER A 46 -29.38 23.78 8.05
N GLY A 47 -29.90 22.88 7.19
CA GLY A 47 -30.12 23.12 5.78
C GLY A 47 -28.98 22.65 4.88
N ASN A 48 -29.18 22.81 3.58
CA ASN A 48 -28.25 22.32 2.55
C ASN A 48 -28.03 23.40 1.47
N PHE A 49 -26.82 23.51 0.97
CA PHE A 49 -26.53 24.25 -0.26
C PHE A 49 -26.84 23.34 -1.45
N ARG A 50 -27.49 23.91 -2.49
CA ARG A 50 -27.75 23.22 -3.75
C ARG A 50 -26.99 23.92 -4.87
N LEU A 51 -26.05 23.22 -5.49
CA LEU A 51 -25.37 23.69 -6.71
C LEU A 51 -26.33 23.62 -7.91
N SER A 52 -26.23 24.60 -8.79
CA SER A 52 -27.07 24.68 -9.99
C SER A 52 -26.27 25.23 -11.19
N PRO A 53 -26.78 25.08 -12.44
CA PRO A 53 -26.13 25.66 -13.63
C PRO A 53 -25.96 27.19 -13.58
N LYS A 54 -26.70 27.88 -12.69
CA LYS A 54 -26.62 29.34 -12.48
C LYS A 54 -25.59 29.73 -11.40
N SER A 55 -25.02 28.76 -10.70
CA SER A 55 -24.01 29.02 -9.68
C SER A 55 -22.76 29.64 -10.30
N THR A 56 -22.11 30.52 -9.55
CA THR A 56 -20.91 31.23 -10.01
C THR A 56 -19.79 31.08 -9.00
N ILE A 57 -18.54 31.03 -9.46
CA ILE A 57 -17.34 30.96 -8.63
C ILE A 57 -16.67 32.33 -8.65
N GLY A 58 -16.70 33.05 -7.53
CA GLY A 58 -15.96 34.26 -7.30
C GLY A 58 -14.59 33.96 -6.66
N TYR A 59 -13.57 34.71 -7.02
CA TYR A 59 -12.23 34.46 -6.49
C TYR A 59 -11.39 35.73 -6.45
N ASP A 60 -10.48 35.83 -5.46
CA ASP A 60 -9.43 36.83 -5.44
C ASP A 60 -8.44 36.64 -6.59
N ALA A 61 -7.92 37.68 -7.20
CA ALA A 61 -7.08 37.61 -8.40
C ALA A 61 -5.92 36.56 -8.31
N ALA A 62 -5.34 36.38 -7.13
CA ALA A 62 -4.24 35.43 -6.90
C ALA A 62 -4.69 33.96 -6.87
N LEU A 63 -6.00 33.67 -6.89
CA LEU A 63 -6.59 32.34 -6.77
C LEU A 63 -7.17 31.80 -8.09
N GLN A 64 -6.75 32.39 -9.22
CA GLN A 64 -7.29 31.97 -10.52
C GLN A 64 -7.13 30.48 -10.77
N GLY A 65 -5.94 29.91 -10.52
CA GLY A 65 -5.68 28.48 -10.73
C GLY A 65 -6.59 27.57 -9.87
N GLN A 66 -6.82 27.94 -8.59
CA GLN A 66 -7.72 27.19 -7.71
C GLN A 66 -9.19 27.31 -8.15
N ALA A 67 -9.60 28.46 -8.65
CA ALA A 67 -10.95 28.65 -9.19
C ALA A 67 -11.18 27.85 -10.48
N GLU A 68 -10.19 27.84 -11.38
CA GLU A 68 -10.21 27.03 -12.60
C GLU A 68 -10.22 25.51 -12.29
N TYR A 69 -9.42 25.07 -11.32
CA TYR A 69 -9.44 23.68 -10.85
C TYR A 69 -10.83 23.29 -10.33
N LEU A 70 -11.44 24.09 -9.45
CA LEU A 70 -12.79 23.82 -8.94
C LEU A 70 -13.83 23.83 -10.07
N GLN A 71 -13.76 24.78 -10.98
CA GLN A 71 -14.63 24.85 -12.15
C GLN A 71 -14.53 23.59 -13.01
N GLN A 72 -13.30 23.15 -13.28
CA GLN A 72 -13.04 21.95 -14.08
C GLN A 72 -13.66 20.71 -13.45
N VAL A 73 -13.39 20.44 -12.16
CA VAL A 73 -13.90 19.24 -11.46
C VAL A 73 -15.44 19.25 -11.44
N LEU A 74 -16.06 20.37 -11.04
CA LEU A 74 -17.50 20.50 -11.03
C LEU A 74 -18.10 20.43 -12.44
N GLY A 75 -17.43 21.00 -13.42
CA GLY A 75 -17.87 20.99 -14.83
C GLY A 75 -17.87 19.58 -15.44
N GLN A 76 -16.85 18.77 -15.18
CA GLN A 76 -16.73 17.39 -15.66
C GLN A 76 -17.90 16.55 -15.15
N SER A 77 -18.14 16.56 -13.85
CA SER A 77 -19.16 15.72 -13.23
C SER A 77 -20.59 16.19 -13.45
N THR A 78 -20.83 17.51 -13.43
CA THR A 78 -22.19 18.09 -13.63
C THR A 78 -22.56 18.25 -15.10
N GLY A 79 -21.57 18.46 -15.97
CA GLY A 79 -21.75 18.91 -17.35
C GLY A 79 -22.13 20.40 -17.45
N TRP A 80 -21.90 21.22 -16.43
CA TRP A 80 -22.26 22.62 -16.39
C TRP A 80 -21.03 23.55 -16.56
N ASP A 81 -21.19 24.61 -17.33
CA ASP A 81 -20.20 25.67 -17.47
C ASP A 81 -20.43 26.74 -16.39
N LEU A 82 -19.83 26.52 -15.20
CA LEU A 82 -19.92 27.47 -14.08
C LEU A 82 -19.07 28.71 -14.36
N LYS A 83 -19.69 29.89 -14.30
CA LYS A 83 -18.97 31.13 -14.62
C LYS A 83 -17.99 31.54 -13.53
N LEU A 84 -16.73 31.73 -13.93
CA LEU A 84 -15.69 32.34 -13.10
C LEU A 84 -15.85 33.87 -13.06
N LYS A 85 -15.73 34.47 -11.88
CA LYS A 85 -15.85 35.94 -11.67
C LYS A 85 -14.75 36.43 -10.76
N LYS A 86 -13.73 37.04 -11.35
CA LYS A 86 -12.65 37.70 -10.61
C LYS A 86 -13.18 38.81 -9.71
N ASP A 87 -12.70 38.85 -8.46
CA ASP A 87 -13.02 39.85 -7.45
C ASP A 87 -14.53 40.07 -7.15
N ALA A 88 -15.37 39.09 -7.49
CA ALA A 88 -16.83 39.15 -7.35
C ALA A 88 -17.31 38.66 -5.98
N ARG A 89 -17.49 39.53 -5.03
CA ARG A 89 -17.92 39.23 -3.65
C ARG A 89 -19.34 38.65 -3.51
N LYS A 90 -20.18 38.77 -4.53
CA LYS A 90 -21.57 38.26 -4.54
C LYS A 90 -21.73 36.92 -5.22
N ALA A 91 -20.63 36.21 -5.55
CA ALA A 91 -20.69 34.91 -6.18
C ALA A 91 -21.31 33.85 -5.24
N THR A 92 -21.87 32.79 -5.83
CA THR A 92 -22.50 31.67 -5.09
C THR A 92 -21.45 30.86 -4.32
N ILE A 93 -20.29 30.62 -4.92
CA ILE A 93 -19.10 30.06 -4.29
C ILE A 93 -18.04 31.15 -4.30
N LEU A 94 -17.42 31.45 -3.17
CA LEU A 94 -16.44 32.49 -3.04
C LEU A 94 -15.12 31.96 -2.45
N LEU A 95 -14.02 32.19 -3.15
CA LEU A 95 -12.66 31.88 -2.73
C LEU A 95 -11.92 33.20 -2.39
N THR A 96 -11.43 33.33 -1.16
CA THR A 96 -10.75 34.55 -0.69
C THR A 96 -9.51 34.26 0.14
N LEU A 97 -8.52 35.12 0.09
CA LEU A 97 -7.36 35.10 0.99
C LEU A 97 -7.60 36.07 2.17
N ASN A 98 -7.38 35.59 3.37
CA ASN A 98 -7.43 36.43 4.56
C ASN A 98 -6.52 35.85 5.67
N PRO A 99 -5.22 36.20 5.68
CA PRO A 99 -4.27 35.73 6.69
C PRO A 99 -4.59 36.18 8.12
N GLU A 100 -5.40 37.20 8.32
CA GLU A 100 -5.82 37.65 9.64
C GLU A 100 -6.91 36.75 10.25
N LYS A 101 -7.74 36.13 9.40
CA LYS A 101 -8.80 35.20 9.82
C LYS A 101 -8.37 33.76 9.90
N VAL A 102 -7.31 33.40 9.16
CA VAL A 102 -6.73 32.07 9.11
C VAL A 102 -5.23 32.19 9.35
N ASP A 103 -4.78 31.88 10.54
CA ASP A 103 -3.42 32.14 11.02
C ASP A 103 -2.40 31.04 10.67
N LYS A 104 -2.87 29.81 10.40
CA LYS A 104 -1.99 28.66 10.12
C LYS A 104 -1.63 28.56 8.63
N PRO A 105 -0.36 28.28 8.28
CA PRO A 105 0.01 27.95 6.90
C PRO A 105 -0.84 26.80 6.36
N GLU A 106 -1.22 26.88 5.08
CA GLU A 106 -2.10 25.92 4.41
C GLU A 106 -3.48 25.76 5.09
N GLY A 107 -3.81 26.61 6.06
CA GLY A 107 -5.09 26.58 6.77
C GLY A 107 -6.21 27.24 5.97
N TYR A 108 -7.45 26.84 6.30
CA TYR A 108 -8.66 27.39 5.68
C TYR A 108 -9.85 27.38 6.64
N ARG A 109 -10.82 28.24 6.30
CA ARG A 109 -12.17 28.22 6.86
C ARG A 109 -13.18 28.05 5.71
N LEU A 110 -14.05 27.06 5.83
CA LEU A 110 -15.13 26.77 4.89
C LEU A 110 -16.47 26.97 5.58
N ASP A 111 -17.25 27.94 5.12
CA ASP A 111 -18.61 28.20 5.58
C ASP A 111 -19.60 27.85 4.47
N VAL A 112 -20.43 26.84 4.67
CA VAL A 112 -21.50 26.41 3.77
C VAL A 112 -22.84 26.79 4.39
N THR A 113 -23.61 27.58 3.67
CA THR A 113 -24.99 27.95 4.03
C THR A 113 -25.95 27.57 2.91
N PRO A 114 -27.25 27.50 3.11
CA PRO A 114 -28.19 27.19 2.04
C PRO A 114 -28.13 28.15 0.81
N LYS A 115 -27.53 29.32 0.98
CA LYS A 115 -27.45 30.35 -0.07
C LYS A 115 -26.07 30.47 -0.70
N ARG A 116 -25.02 30.04 0.00
CA ARG A 116 -23.65 30.37 -0.39
C ARG A 116 -22.62 29.46 0.25
N ILE A 117 -21.53 29.21 -0.50
CA ILE A 117 -20.29 28.64 0.00
C ILE A 117 -19.25 29.76 0.06
N SER A 118 -18.57 29.91 1.20
CA SER A 118 -17.46 30.85 1.39
C SER A 118 -16.24 30.07 1.89
N LEU A 119 -15.18 30.07 1.11
CA LEU A 119 -13.90 29.45 1.44
C LEU A 119 -12.84 30.54 1.60
N THR A 120 -12.30 30.68 2.80
CA THR A 120 -11.25 31.65 3.15
C THR A 120 -10.00 30.87 3.53
N GLY A 121 -8.88 31.14 2.83
CA GLY A 121 -7.59 30.53 3.12
C GLY A 121 -6.57 31.56 3.64
N ARG A 122 -5.56 31.06 4.35
CA ARG A 122 -4.36 31.84 4.66
C ARG A 122 -3.55 32.14 3.40
N ASP A 123 -3.43 31.14 2.54
CA ASP A 123 -2.65 31.10 1.31
C ASP A 123 -3.37 30.24 0.24
N ALA A 124 -2.79 30.14 -0.93
CA ALA A 124 -3.36 29.38 -2.05
C ALA A 124 -3.45 27.87 -1.73
N GLY A 125 -2.52 27.33 -0.94
CA GLY A 125 -2.54 25.93 -0.47
C GLY A 125 -3.76 25.67 0.42
N GLY A 126 -4.04 26.58 1.39
CA GLY A 126 -5.23 26.49 2.23
C GLY A 126 -6.53 26.51 1.43
N ILE A 127 -6.61 27.36 0.39
CA ILE A 127 -7.77 27.33 -0.54
C ILE A 127 -7.87 26.01 -1.28
N PHE A 128 -6.75 25.45 -1.76
CA PHE A 128 -6.75 24.14 -2.43
C PHE A 128 -7.29 23.04 -1.53
N TYR A 129 -6.80 22.95 -0.29
CA TYR A 129 -7.27 21.93 0.67
C TYR A 129 -8.71 22.14 1.14
N GLY A 130 -9.15 23.38 1.23
CA GLY A 130 -10.55 23.70 1.47
C GLY A 130 -11.46 23.27 0.30
N ILE A 131 -10.95 23.37 -0.95
CA ILE A 131 -11.64 22.81 -2.13
C ILE A 131 -11.72 21.28 -2.02
N GLN A 132 -10.66 20.57 -1.63
CA GLN A 132 -10.73 19.12 -1.45
C GLN A 132 -11.76 18.72 -0.38
N THR A 133 -11.82 19.46 0.73
CA THR A 133 -12.87 19.26 1.74
C THR A 133 -14.27 19.53 1.18
N LEU A 134 -14.45 20.60 0.42
CA LEU A 134 -15.74 20.88 -0.24
C LEU A 134 -16.16 19.77 -1.20
N LEU A 135 -15.22 19.23 -1.99
CA LEU A 135 -15.49 18.14 -2.92
C LEU A 135 -15.88 16.85 -2.18
N GLN A 136 -15.29 16.58 -1.01
CA GLN A 136 -15.70 15.44 -0.17
C GLN A 136 -17.09 15.62 0.46
N LEU A 137 -17.59 16.84 0.60
CA LEU A 137 -18.95 17.12 1.08
C LEU A 137 -20.03 16.94 -0.02
N PHE A 138 -19.65 16.97 -1.29
CA PHE A 138 -20.55 16.63 -2.39
C PHE A 138 -20.77 15.11 -2.49
N PRO A 139 -21.85 14.67 -3.17
CA PRO A 139 -22.01 13.25 -3.52
C PRO A 139 -20.78 12.69 -4.24
N PRO A 140 -20.42 11.41 -4.04
CA PRO A 140 -19.20 10.79 -4.60
C PRO A 140 -19.06 10.96 -6.11
N GLN A 141 -20.17 11.10 -6.84
CA GLN A 141 -20.22 11.37 -8.27
C GLN A 141 -19.48 12.63 -8.71
N VAL A 142 -19.13 13.53 -7.77
CA VAL A 142 -18.33 14.74 -8.06
C VAL A 142 -16.93 14.39 -8.60
N TYR A 143 -16.43 13.21 -8.27
CA TYR A 143 -15.13 12.72 -8.71
C TYR A 143 -15.12 12.05 -10.08
N SER A 144 -16.31 11.94 -10.73
CA SER A 144 -16.42 11.38 -12.07
C SER A 144 -15.79 12.30 -13.12
N ASP A 145 -15.05 11.71 -14.04
CA ASP A 145 -14.52 12.36 -15.25
C ASP A 145 -15.58 12.54 -16.35
N LYS A 146 -16.80 12.00 -16.13
CA LYS A 146 -17.93 12.03 -17.06
C LYS A 146 -19.16 12.62 -16.38
N ARG A 147 -19.96 13.33 -17.17
CA ARG A 147 -21.23 13.89 -16.71
C ARG A 147 -22.12 12.81 -16.07
N GLN A 148 -22.60 13.11 -14.87
CA GLN A 148 -23.52 12.28 -14.10
C GLN A 148 -24.95 12.83 -14.23
N HIS A 149 -25.91 11.95 -14.48
CA HIS A 149 -27.32 12.29 -14.63
C HIS A 149 -28.10 11.90 -13.39
N GLY A 150 -29.15 12.66 -13.05
CA GLY A 150 -30.04 12.36 -11.93
C GLY A 150 -29.45 12.62 -10.54
N VAL A 151 -28.25 13.20 -10.45
CA VAL A 151 -27.59 13.53 -9.16
C VAL A 151 -28.09 14.86 -8.65
N GLU A 152 -28.50 14.88 -7.38
CA GLU A 152 -28.74 16.12 -6.64
C GLU A 152 -27.40 16.62 -6.04
N TRP A 153 -26.88 17.69 -6.60
CA TRP A 153 -25.62 18.30 -6.17
C TRP A 153 -25.83 19.14 -4.91
N ILE A 154 -25.89 18.46 -3.76
CA ILE A 154 -26.22 19.03 -2.44
C ILE A 154 -25.00 18.91 -1.53
N VAL A 155 -24.74 19.95 -0.74
CA VAL A 155 -23.72 20.00 0.29
C VAL A 155 -24.40 20.39 1.62
N PRO A 156 -24.18 19.68 2.73
CA PRO A 156 -24.75 20.04 4.03
C PRO A 156 -24.20 21.40 4.49
N ALA A 157 -25.06 22.16 5.16
CA ALA A 157 -24.65 23.43 5.76
C ALA A 157 -23.71 23.16 6.95
N VAL A 158 -22.51 23.71 6.91
CA VAL A 158 -21.42 23.42 7.85
C VAL A 158 -20.44 24.58 7.94
N THR A 159 -19.83 24.77 9.09
CA THR A 159 -18.63 25.55 9.29
C THR A 159 -17.47 24.63 9.63
N ILE A 160 -16.38 24.71 8.86
CA ILE A 160 -15.16 23.95 9.06
C ILE A 160 -13.98 24.91 9.19
N TYR A 161 -13.18 24.71 10.22
CA TYR A 161 -11.85 25.29 10.34
C TYR A 161 -10.82 24.17 10.38
N ASP A 162 -9.79 24.28 9.53
CA ASP A 162 -8.82 23.20 9.38
C ASP A 162 -7.44 23.71 8.93
N ALA A 163 -6.40 23.01 9.34
CA ALA A 163 -5.02 23.26 8.95
C ALA A 163 -4.17 22.02 9.21
N PRO A 164 -3.13 21.74 8.42
CA PRO A 164 -2.25 20.62 8.64
C PRO A 164 -1.41 20.77 9.91
N ASN A 165 -1.15 19.67 10.59
CA ASN A 165 -0.24 19.60 11.74
C ASN A 165 1.23 19.64 11.29
N ARG A 166 1.55 19.08 10.10
CA ARG A 166 2.92 18.97 9.61
C ARG A 166 3.04 19.50 8.16
N PRO A 167 4.16 20.17 7.82
CA PRO A 167 4.37 20.71 6.48
C PRO A 167 4.71 19.64 5.44
N TRP A 168 5.27 18.50 5.83
CA TRP A 168 5.59 17.38 4.94
C TRP A 168 4.57 16.27 5.09
N ARG A 169 3.84 15.98 4.03
CA ARG A 169 2.84 14.91 3.94
C ARG A 169 3.13 14.20 2.63
N GLY A 170 4.04 13.22 2.71
CA GLY A 170 4.70 12.67 1.53
C GLY A 170 4.20 11.30 1.12
N MET A 171 4.43 11.02 -0.15
CA MET A 171 4.40 9.69 -0.72
C MET A 171 5.57 9.52 -1.69
N MET A 172 6.27 8.39 -1.63
CA MET A 172 7.28 8.00 -2.61
C MET A 172 6.68 7.00 -3.58
N LEU A 173 6.96 7.18 -4.87
CA LEU A 173 6.62 6.27 -5.95
C LEU A 173 7.90 5.81 -6.65
N ASP A 174 8.20 4.52 -6.56
CA ASP A 174 9.30 3.89 -7.28
C ASP A 174 8.88 3.60 -8.73
N VAL A 175 9.46 4.36 -9.65
CA VAL A 175 9.32 4.18 -11.09
C VAL A 175 10.58 3.58 -11.74
N ALA A 176 11.63 3.37 -10.92
CA ALA A 176 12.91 2.86 -11.39
C ALA A 176 12.90 1.34 -11.55
N ARG A 177 12.38 0.58 -10.58
CA ARG A 177 12.28 -0.87 -10.66
C ARG A 177 11.18 -1.29 -11.63
N TYR A 178 10.02 -0.61 -11.60
CA TYR A 178 8.98 -0.76 -12.60
C TYR A 178 8.62 0.62 -13.19
N PHE A 179 8.62 0.73 -14.52
CA PHE A 179 8.31 1.99 -15.19
C PHE A 179 6.79 2.18 -15.29
N TYR A 180 6.28 3.26 -14.68
CA TYR A 180 4.92 3.74 -14.84
C TYR A 180 4.89 4.91 -15.81
N ASP A 181 3.90 4.95 -16.71
CA ASP A 181 3.77 6.07 -17.62
C ASP A 181 3.31 7.36 -16.92
N LYS A 182 3.40 8.49 -17.61
CA LYS A 182 3.05 9.79 -17.02
C LYS A 182 1.56 9.93 -16.69
N GLU A 183 0.68 9.21 -17.35
CA GLU A 183 -0.76 9.30 -17.09
C GLU A 183 -1.10 8.60 -15.77
N PHE A 184 -0.45 7.47 -15.47
CA PHE A 184 -0.55 6.86 -14.15
C PHE A 184 0.02 7.77 -13.05
N VAL A 185 1.18 8.41 -13.29
CA VAL A 185 1.76 9.37 -12.32
C VAL A 185 0.80 10.54 -12.07
N LYS A 186 0.13 11.08 -13.09
CA LYS A 186 -0.91 12.10 -12.92
C LYS A 186 -2.09 11.61 -12.08
N LYS A 187 -2.59 10.39 -12.34
CA LYS A 187 -3.65 9.76 -11.54
C LYS A 187 -3.20 9.64 -10.08
N TYR A 188 -1.95 9.22 -9.85
CA TYR A 188 -1.39 9.10 -8.50
C TYR A 188 -1.33 10.47 -7.79
N ILE A 189 -0.92 11.53 -8.48
CA ILE A 189 -0.94 12.92 -7.99
C ILE A 189 -2.38 13.37 -7.67
N ASP A 190 -3.38 13.05 -8.49
CA ASP A 190 -4.80 13.32 -8.22
C ASP A 190 -5.25 12.70 -6.90
N MET A 191 -4.90 11.43 -6.68
CA MET A 191 -5.25 10.70 -5.48
C MET A 191 -4.56 11.26 -4.23
N MET A 192 -3.27 11.63 -4.33
CA MET A 192 -2.54 12.32 -3.27
C MET A 192 -3.22 13.66 -2.91
N ALA A 193 -3.55 14.46 -3.90
CA ALA A 193 -4.19 15.77 -3.75
C ALA A 193 -5.57 15.68 -3.10
N MET A 194 -6.38 14.68 -3.50
CA MET A 194 -7.71 14.40 -2.95
C MET A 194 -7.67 14.19 -1.43
N TYR A 195 -6.58 13.61 -0.92
CA TYR A 195 -6.34 13.34 0.49
C TYR A 195 -5.27 14.24 1.13
N LYS A 196 -5.04 15.43 0.54
CA LYS A 196 -4.20 16.53 1.09
C LYS A 196 -2.72 16.16 1.33
N LEU A 197 -2.18 15.15 0.65
CA LEU A 197 -0.75 14.94 0.56
C LEU A 197 -0.12 15.95 -0.39
N ASN A 198 1.11 16.42 -0.10
CA ASN A 198 1.72 17.57 -0.81
C ASN A 198 3.14 17.32 -1.31
N LYS A 199 3.74 16.17 -1.09
CA LYS A 199 5.11 15.87 -1.51
C LYS A 199 5.13 14.50 -2.20
N LEU A 200 5.49 14.48 -3.48
CA LEU A 200 5.78 13.26 -4.23
C LEU A 200 7.29 13.12 -4.37
N GLN A 201 7.90 12.22 -3.60
CA GLN A 201 9.27 11.75 -3.87
C GLN A 201 9.20 10.85 -5.09
N PHE A 202 9.86 11.27 -6.15
CA PHE A 202 9.85 10.59 -7.43
C PHE A 202 11.15 9.82 -7.59
N HIS A 203 11.11 8.53 -7.28
CA HIS A 203 12.27 7.64 -7.28
C HIS A 203 12.60 7.23 -8.72
N LEU A 204 13.42 8.08 -9.38
CA LEU A 204 13.68 8.04 -10.82
C LEU A 204 14.81 7.11 -11.22
N ILE A 205 15.67 6.72 -10.28
CA ILE A 205 16.93 6.04 -10.58
C ILE A 205 17.15 4.94 -9.56
N ASP A 206 17.51 3.74 -10.07
CA ASP A 206 17.95 2.61 -9.28
C ASP A 206 18.80 1.66 -10.15
N ASP A 207 19.25 0.55 -9.56
CA ASP A 207 20.03 -0.48 -10.27
C ASP A 207 19.30 -1.01 -11.53
N SER A 208 17.96 -1.11 -11.46
CA SER A 208 17.09 -1.66 -12.51
C SER A 208 16.64 -0.65 -13.57
N GLY A 209 16.95 0.65 -13.39
CA GLY A 209 16.54 1.61 -14.40
C GLY A 209 16.89 3.07 -14.09
N TRP A 210 17.20 3.79 -15.14
CA TRP A 210 17.37 5.24 -15.15
C TRP A 210 16.21 5.88 -15.92
N ARG A 211 15.35 6.66 -15.24
CA ARG A 211 14.08 7.13 -15.81
C ARG A 211 14.05 8.60 -16.21
N LEU A 212 15.11 9.37 -16.00
CA LEU A 212 15.18 10.81 -16.30
C LEU A 212 16.06 11.09 -17.52
N GLU A 213 15.54 11.78 -18.54
CA GLU A 213 16.34 12.27 -19.64
C GLU A 213 17.35 13.31 -19.15
N ILE A 214 18.65 13.04 -19.34
CA ILE A 214 19.79 13.95 -19.14
C ILE A 214 20.46 14.18 -20.48
N LYS A 215 20.28 15.36 -21.07
CA LYS A 215 20.74 15.65 -22.44
C LYS A 215 22.24 15.55 -22.61
N LYS A 216 23.00 15.86 -21.56
CA LYS A 216 24.46 15.72 -21.58
C LYS A 216 24.92 14.26 -21.59
N TYR A 217 24.10 13.34 -21.09
CA TYR A 217 24.42 11.91 -20.96
C TYR A 217 23.32 11.03 -21.57
N PRO A 218 23.14 11.03 -22.90
CA PRO A 218 21.98 10.40 -23.56
C PRO A 218 21.91 8.87 -23.35
N ARG A 219 23.06 8.20 -23.18
CA ARG A 219 23.08 6.75 -22.93
C ARG A 219 22.39 6.34 -21.63
N LEU A 220 22.16 7.26 -20.69
CA LEU A 220 21.37 6.97 -19.48
C LEU A 220 19.96 6.49 -19.83
N THR A 221 19.33 7.10 -20.85
CA THR A 221 17.99 6.71 -21.30
C THR A 221 18.01 5.80 -22.54
N GLU A 222 19.05 5.84 -23.34
CA GLU A 222 19.20 4.91 -24.48
C GLU A 222 19.53 3.48 -24.04
N VAL A 223 20.27 3.33 -22.94
CA VAL A 223 20.78 2.05 -22.42
C VAL A 223 20.28 1.78 -21.00
N GLY A 224 20.53 2.71 -20.07
CA GLY A 224 20.24 2.54 -18.63
C GLY A 224 18.76 2.46 -18.29
N ALA A 225 17.85 2.89 -19.16
CA ALA A 225 16.42 2.82 -18.99
C ALA A 225 15.81 1.46 -19.34
N TRP A 226 16.59 0.51 -19.86
CA TRP A 226 16.06 -0.69 -20.49
C TRP A 226 16.75 -1.95 -19.98
N ALA A 227 15.94 -2.94 -19.60
CA ALA A 227 16.39 -4.27 -19.22
C ALA A 227 15.91 -5.31 -20.24
N GLY A 228 16.60 -6.46 -20.30
CA GLY A 228 16.26 -7.56 -21.19
C GLY A 228 16.77 -7.39 -22.64
N PRO A 229 16.54 -8.40 -23.49
CA PRO A 229 17.03 -8.41 -24.86
C PRO A 229 16.28 -7.41 -25.76
N ASP A 230 16.92 -6.90 -26.81
CA ASP A 230 16.39 -5.87 -27.71
C ASP A 230 14.99 -6.15 -28.29
N HIS A 231 14.66 -7.42 -28.49
CA HIS A 231 13.35 -7.83 -29.02
C HIS A 231 12.25 -7.89 -27.94
N ASN A 232 12.61 -7.75 -26.65
CA ASN A 232 11.67 -7.75 -25.52
C ASN A 232 12.21 -6.88 -24.39
N ARG A 233 12.45 -5.61 -24.69
CA ARG A 233 12.97 -4.64 -23.72
C ARG A 233 11.87 -4.24 -22.73
N LEU A 234 12.21 -4.28 -21.45
CA LEU A 234 11.38 -3.79 -20.34
C LEU A 234 11.94 -2.46 -19.85
N GLY A 235 11.07 -1.50 -19.60
CA GLY A 235 11.46 -0.20 -19.08
C GLY A 235 10.79 0.97 -19.78
N GLY A 236 11.41 2.12 -19.68
CA GLY A 236 10.94 3.40 -20.19
C GLY A 236 11.65 4.55 -19.51
N PHE A 237 11.39 5.77 -19.92
CA PHE A 237 11.91 6.98 -19.29
C PHE A 237 10.98 8.17 -19.54
N TYR A 238 11.14 9.21 -18.74
CA TYR A 238 10.47 10.49 -18.92
C TYR A 238 11.41 11.45 -19.65
N THR A 239 10.90 12.06 -20.72
CA THR A 239 11.56 13.20 -21.35
C THR A 239 11.50 14.42 -20.43
N GLN A 240 12.36 15.39 -20.65
CA GLN A 240 12.27 16.65 -19.88
C GLN A 240 10.93 17.38 -20.08
N GLU A 241 10.29 17.19 -21.22
CA GLU A 241 8.96 17.74 -21.48
C GLU A 241 7.89 16.99 -20.67
N ASP A 242 7.97 15.68 -20.54
CA ASP A 242 7.08 14.89 -19.68
C ASP A 242 7.22 15.32 -18.20
N ILE A 243 8.45 15.56 -17.74
CA ILE A 243 8.71 16.05 -16.39
C ILE A 243 8.11 17.44 -16.18
N LYS A 244 8.27 18.37 -17.13
CA LYS A 244 7.65 19.71 -17.05
C LYS A 244 6.13 19.65 -16.98
N GLU A 245 5.53 18.75 -17.76
CA GLU A 245 4.10 18.48 -17.74
C GLU A 245 3.64 17.94 -16.36
N LEU A 246 4.35 16.96 -15.81
CA LEU A 246 4.07 16.43 -14.47
C LEU A 246 4.22 17.49 -13.38
N ILE A 247 5.26 18.30 -13.44
CA ILE A 247 5.47 19.41 -12.48
C ILE A 247 4.32 20.41 -12.54
N ALA A 248 3.95 20.85 -13.74
CA ALA A 248 2.81 21.79 -13.91
C ALA A 248 1.50 21.17 -13.40
N TYR A 249 1.28 19.88 -13.64
CA TYR A 249 0.12 19.13 -13.16
C TYR A 249 0.08 19.07 -11.63
N GLY A 250 1.21 18.77 -11.00
CA GLY A 250 1.36 18.74 -9.54
C GLY A 250 1.15 20.11 -8.90
N GLN A 251 1.69 21.17 -9.50
CA GLN A 251 1.54 22.55 -8.98
C GLN A 251 0.09 23.00 -8.87
N VAL A 252 -0.76 22.69 -9.86
CA VAL A 252 -2.21 22.97 -9.82
C VAL A 252 -2.90 22.22 -8.69
N ARG A 253 -2.34 21.09 -8.26
CA ARG A 253 -2.85 20.18 -7.23
C ARG A 253 -2.18 20.33 -5.87
N ASN A 254 -1.36 21.36 -5.72
CA ASN A 254 -0.57 21.61 -4.51
C ASN A 254 0.30 20.41 -4.10
N VAL A 255 0.79 19.63 -5.08
CA VAL A 255 1.73 18.53 -4.91
C VAL A 255 3.07 18.91 -5.52
N GLU A 256 4.10 19.04 -4.69
CA GLU A 256 5.48 19.28 -5.10
C GLU A 256 6.14 17.93 -5.47
N ILE A 257 6.72 17.87 -6.68
CA ILE A 257 7.48 16.70 -7.13
C ILE A 257 8.95 16.92 -6.79
N ILE A 258 9.50 16.00 -5.97
CA ILE A 258 10.89 16.00 -5.51
C ILE A 258 11.62 14.90 -6.24
N PRO A 259 12.59 15.21 -7.14
CA PRO A 259 13.34 14.19 -7.84
C PRO A 259 14.30 13.49 -6.88
N GLU A 260 14.40 12.17 -7.03
CA GLU A 260 15.42 11.37 -6.38
C GLU A 260 16.41 10.85 -7.41
N ILE A 261 17.68 11.23 -7.21
CA ILE A 261 18.83 10.87 -8.05
C ILE A 261 19.79 10.07 -7.16
N GLU A 262 19.71 8.76 -7.23
CA GLU A 262 20.43 7.86 -6.35
C GLU A 262 21.93 7.89 -6.54
N PHE A 263 22.65 8.00 -5.42
CA PHE A 263 24.08 7.74 -5.28
C PHE A 263 24.46 7.67 -3.78
N PRO A 264 25.54 6.98 -3.39
CA PRO A 264 26.53 6.29 -4.25
C PRO A 264 26.10 4.91 -4.72
N ALA A 265 25.12 4.28 -4.04
CA ALA A 265 24.52 2.99 -4.40
C ALA A 265 23.36 3.15 -5.39
N HIS A 266 22.69 2.06 -5.72
CA HIS A 266 21.52 2.03 -6.59
C HIS A 266 21.70 2.77 -7.92
N ILE A 267 22.92 2.69 -8.48
CA ILE A 267 23.34 3.44 -9.68
C ILE A 267 23.78 2.52 -10.82
N LEU A 268 23.54 1.21 -10.73
CA LEU A 268 24.02 0.26 -11.73
C LEU A 268 23.48 0.59 -13.13
N SER A 269 22.27 1.08 -13.27
CA SER A 269 21.71 1.53 -14.55
C SER A 269 22.57 2.61 -15.23
N ALA A 270 23.13 3.55 -14.45
CA ALA A 270 24.08 4.53 -14.96
C ALA A 270 25.46 3.92 -15.26
N VAL A 271 25.91 2.98 -14.43
CA VAL A 271 27.18 2.26 -14.66
C VAL A 271 27.11 1.41 -15.93
N VAL A 272 25.97 0.79 -16.23
CA VAL A 272 25.74 0.07 -17.51
C VAL A 272 25.87 1.02 -18.69
N ALA A 273 25.30 2.23 -18.58
CA ALA A 273 25.44 3.25 -19.63
C ALA A 273 26.87 3.79 -19.75
N TYR A 274 27.56 3.98 -18.61
CA TYR A 274 28.88 4.59 -18.50
C TYR A 274 29.75 3.84 -17.47
N PRO A 275 30.40 2.72 -17.83
CA PRO A 275 31.14 1.86 -16.89
C PRO A 275 32.25 2.58 -16.11
N TRP A 276 32.81 3.64 -16.65
CA TRP A 276 33.85 4.46 -16.00
C TRP A 276 33.38 5.17 -14.72
N LEU A 277 32.05 5.22 -14.46
CA LEU A 277 31.51 5.78 -13.22
C LEU A 277 31.85 4.94 -11.98
N SER A 278 31.94 3.63 -12.14
CA SER A 278 32.29 2.72 -11.04
C SER A 278 33.79 2.63 -10.77
N CYS A 279 34.18 2.08 -9.62
CA CYS A 279 35.55 1.83 -9.27
C CYS A 279 36.21 0.83 -10.22
N THR A 280 35.47 -0.17 -10.66
CA THR A 280 35.99 -1.29 -11.49
C THR A 280 36.02 -0.97 -12.97
N GLY A 281 35.09 -0.15 -13.46
CA GLY A 281 34.92 0.10 -14.89
C GLY A 281 34.39 -1.12 -15.67
N LEU A 282 33.90 -2.15 -14.98
CA LEU A 282 33.38 -3.36 -15.62
C LEU A 282 32.07 -3.08 -16.35
N GLN A 283 31.88 -3.77 -17.47
CA GLN A 283 30.62 -3.74 -18.22
C GLN A 283 29.60 -4.64 -17.52
N HIS A 284 28.39 -4.14 -17.35
CA HIS A 284 27.24 -4.84 -16.77
C HIS A 284 26.03 -4.78 -17.73
N GLU A 285 24.98 -5.49 -17.36
CA GLU A 285 23.65 -5.38 -17.96
C GLU A 285 22.67 -4.84 -16.89
N VAL A 286 21.61 -4.16 -17.31
CA VAL A 286 20.55 -3.72 -16.42
C VAL A 286 19.82 -4.98 -15.91
N PRO A 287 19.74 -5.18 -14.57
CA PRO A 287 19.19 -6.40 -14.03
C PRO A 287 17.68 -6.52 -14.30
N THR A 288 17.27 -7.75 -14.59
CA THR A 288 15.87 -8.13 -14.79
C THR A 288 15.23 -8.72 -13.53
N GLN A 289 15.91 -8.76 -12.42
CA GLN A 289 15.41 -9.23 -11.11
C GLN A 289 15.87 -8.26 -10.02
N HIS A 290 15.20 -8.29 -8.87
CA HIS A 290 15.64 -7.53 -7.72
C HIS A 290 17.11 -7.86 -7.39
N PHE A 291 17.94 -6.82 -7.34
CA PHE A 291 19.37 -6.94 -7.14
C PHE A 291 19.91 -5.65 -6.54
N ILE A 292 20.78 -5.78 -5.54
CA ILE A 292 21.54 -4.66 -4.97
C ILE A 292 22.98 -4.76 -5.45
N SER A 293 23.38 -3.79 -6.26
CA SER A 293 24.74 -3.75 -6.83
C SER A 293 25.78 -3.44 -5.78
N ARG A 294 26.97 -4.05 -5.95
CA ARG A 294 28.17 -3.67 -5.19
C ARG A 294 28.99 -2.57 -5.88
N ASP A 295 28.64 -2.22 -7.12
CA ASP A 295 29.34 -1.19 -7.89
C ASP A 295 28.75 0.18 -7.58
N LEU A 296 29.46 0.92 -6.74
CA LEU A 296 29.11 2.27 -6.32
C LEU A 296 29.71 3.31 -7.29
N LEU A 297 29.17 4.54 -7.26
CA LEU A 297 29.80 5.70 -7.86
C LEU A 297 31.23 5.85 -7.27
N CYS A 298 32.24 5.91 -8.13
CA CYS A 298 33.61 6.05 -7.66
C CYS A 298 33.92 7.48 -7.22
N VAL A 299 33.96 7.73 -5.93
CA VAL A 299 34.26 9.07 -5.37
C VAL A 299 35.72 9.49 -5.55
N GLY A 300 36.60 8.56 -5.92
CA GLY A 300 38.00 8.82 -6.20
C GLY A 300 38.28 9.37 -7.60
N LYS A 301 37.36 9.23 -8.54
CA LYS A 301 37.51 9.70 -9.92
C LYS A 301 36.85 11.06 -10.12
N GLU A 302 37.61 12.06 -10.55
CA GLU A 302 37.05 13.40 -10.83
C GLU A 302 35.99 13.34 -11.95
N SER A 303 36.12 12.44 -12.93
CA SER A 303 35.11 12.23 -13.97
C SER A 303 33.75 11.81 -13.39
N SER A 304 33.73 10.94 -12.36
CA SER A 304 32.48 10.52 -11.71
C SER A 304 31.86 11.65 -10.90
N LEU A 305 32.67 12.46 -10.22
CA LEU A 305 32.19 13.65 -9.54
C LEU A 305 31.69 14.71 -10.50
N GLN A 306 32.34 14.87 -11.68
CA GLN A 306 31.88 15.78 -12.72
C GLN A 306 30.56 15.32 -13.34
N PHE A 307 30.39 14.02 -13.58
CA PHE A 307 29.10 13.44 -14.01
C PHE A 307 28.01 13.79 -13.01
N LEU A 308 28.25 13.59 -11.72
CA LEU A 308 27.27 13.92 -10.68
C LEU A 308 26.91 15.39 -10.67
N ARG A 309 27.89 16.30 -10.77
CA ARG A 309 27.64 17.74 -10.90
C ARG A 309 26.75 18.06 -12.09
N ASP A 310 27.07 17.51 -13.25
CA ASP A 310 26.34 17.78 -14.49
C ASP A 310 24.89 17.27 -14.42
N VAL A 311 24.66 16.07 -13.89
CA VAL A 311 23.32 15.50 -13.70
C VAL A 311 22.51 16.32 -12.74
N LEU A 312 23.08 16.66 -11.57
CA LEU A 312 22.37 17.48 -10.56
C LEU A 312 22.11 18.92 -11.08
N ASP A 313 23.02 19.50 -11.83
CA ASP A 313 22.83 20.81 -12.46
C ASP A 313 21.65 20.80 -13.45
N GLU A 314 21.50 19.77 -14.24
CA GLU A 314 20.42 19.61 -15.19
C GLU A 314 19.09 19.33 -14.46
N THR A 315 19.12 18.51 -13.43
CA THR A 315 17.97 18.20 -12.56
C THR A 315 17.44 19.46 -11.86
N VAL A 316 18.30 20.27 -11.25
CA VAL A 316 17.91 21.52 -10.57
C VAL A 316 17.28 22.55 -11.52
N ARG A 317 17.74 22.59 -12.79
CA ARG A 317 17.11 23.47 -13.80
C ARG A 317 15.72 22.99 -14.20
N LEU A 318 15.49 21.70 -14.15
CA LEU A 318 14.22 21.08 -14.53
C LEU A 318 13.18 21.12 -13.41
N PHE A 319 13.61 20.81 -12.17
CA PHE A 319 12.73 20.71 -11.00
C PHE A 319 12.79 22.00 -10.15
N PRO A 320 11.65 22.68 -9.96
CA PRO A 320 11.59 23.91 -9.13
C PRO A 320 11.61 23.61 -7.62
N SER A 321 11.55 22.37 -7.20
CA SER A 321 11.53 21.97 -5.80
C SER A 321 12.71 22.55 -5.02
N SER A 322 12.44 23.00 -3.78
CA SER A 322 13.50 23.39 -2.84
C SER A 322 14.33 22.20 -2.33
N TYR A 323 13.90 21.01 -2.62
CA TYR A 323 14.53 19.75 -2.17
C TYR A 323 15.04 18.96 -3.37
N ILE A 324 16.20 18.34 -3.20
CA ILE A 324 16.75 17.32 -4.12
C ILE A 324 17.07 16.10 -3.27
N ASN A 325 16.44 14.98 -3.59
CA ASN A 325 16.75 13.72 -2.94
C ASN A 325 17.92 13.05 -3.64
N ILE A 326 18.86 12.53 -2.86
CA ILE A 326 20.08 11.87 -3.33
C ILE A 326 20.13 10.39 -2.94
N GLY A 327 19.03 9.84 -2.39
CA GLY A 327 18.98 8.49 -1.88
C GLY A 327 20.00 8.21 -0.79
N GLY A 328 20.96 7.34 -1.07
CA GLY A 328 22.13 7.10 -0.23
C GLY A 328 22.02 5.91 0.71
N ASP A 329 21.02 5.08 0.55
CA ASP A 329 20.81 3.84 1.28
C ASP A 329 21.65 2.68 0.75
N GLU A 330 21.77 1.64 1.55
CA GLU A 330 22.29 0.30 1.25
C GLU A 330 23.66 0.23 0.54
N ALA A 331 24.52 1.25 0.67
CA ALA A 331 25.83 1.27 0.03
C ALA A 331 26.78 0.17 0.58
N VAL A 332 27.27 -0.69 -0.31
CA VAL A 332 28.23 -1.76 -0.01
C VAL A 332 29.66 -1.28 -0.30
N TYR A 333 30.41 -0.88 0.72
CA TYR A 333 31.66 -0.13 0.59
C TYR A 333 32.88 -0.92 0.15
N THR A 334 32.81 -2.24 -0.07
CA THR A 334 33.96 -3.10 -0.44
C THR A 334 34.71 -2.60 -1.67
N ARG A 335 33.99 -2.05 -2.69
CA ARG A 335 34.64 -1.48 -3.88
C ARG A 335 35.47 -0.24 -3.55
N TRP A 336 35.05 0.59 -2.61
CA TRP A 336 35.80 1.75 -2.16
C TRP A 336 37.02 1.38 -1.33
N GLU A 337 36.93 0.29 -0.54
CA GLU A 337 38.06 -0.24 0.24
C GLU A 337 39.20 -0.72 -0.69
N GLU A 338 38.86 -1.33 -1.81
CA GLU A 338 39.81 -1.88 -2.78
C GLU A 338 40.31 -0.85 -3.80
N CYS A 339 39.58 0.26 -4.02
CA CYS A 339 39.85 1.23 -5.08
C CYS A 339 41.01 2.18 -4.70
N PRO A 340 42.12 2.19 -5.48
CA PRO A 340 43.26 3.08 -5.18
C PRO A 340 42.89 4.58 -5.18
N ASP A 341 41.97 5.00 -6.05
CA ASP A 341 41.56 6.40 -6.13
C ASP A 341 40.69 6.82 -4.96
N CYS A 342 39.75 5.95 -4.51
CA CYS A 342 38.98 6.16 -3.28
C CYS A 342 39.89 6.21 -2.05
N GLN A 343 40.93 5.35 -1.96
CA GLN A 343 41.89 5.36 -0.88
C GLN A 343 42.72 6.66 -0.85
N LYS A 344 43.04 7.26 -2.01
CA LYS A 344 43.69 8.60 -2.06
C LYS A 344 42.80 9.67 -1.44
N VAL A 345 41.48 9.64 -1.72
CA VAL A 345 40.52 10.58 -1.12
C VAL A 345 40.44 10.34 0.39
N MET A 346 40.33 9.10 0.86
CA MET A 346 40.34 8.77 2.29
C MET A 346 41.57 9.33 2.99
N LYS A 347 42.75 9.15 2.42
CA LYS A 347 44.00 9.67 2.97
C LYS A 347 44.03 11.19 3.00
N ARG A 348 43.56 11.85 1.92
CA ARG A 348 43.54 13.32 1.81
C ARG A 348 42.59 13.94 2.84
N GLU A 349 41.42 13.35 3.02
CA GLU A 349 40.39 13.84 3.96
C GLU A 349 40.56 13.32 5.39
N GLY A 350 41.54 12.45 5.65
CA GLY A 350 41.83 11.88 6.98
C GLY A 350 40.76 10.86 7.44
N LEU A 351 40.01 10.27 6.54
CA LEU A 351 38.95 9.29 6.82
C LEU A 351 39.55 7.95 7.25
N LYS A 352 38.90 7.27 8.19
CA LYS A 352 39.34 6.01 8.78
C LYS A 352 38.69 4.77 8.19
N LYS A 353 37.43 4.92 7.70
CA LYS A 353 36.60 3.84 7.14
C LYS A 353 36.08 4.26 5.78
N ALA A 354 35.94 3.30 4.87
CA ALA A 354 35.38 3.57 3.54
C ALA A 354 33.95 4.10 3.60
N SER A 355 33.16 3.70 4.61
CA SER A 355 31.83 4.25 4.83
C SER A 355 31.80 5.78 5.07
N GLU A 356 32.89 6.37 5.57
CA GLU A 356 32.98 7.83 5.79
C GLU A 356 33.11 8.60 4.46
N LEU A 357 33.48 7.93 3.36
CA LEU A 357 33.43 8.52 2.02
C LEU A 357 32.01 8.90 1.59
N GLN A 358 30.98 8.23 2.11
CA GLN A 358 29.59 8.63 1.86
C GLN A 358 29.29 9.99 2.51
N GLY A 359 29.70 10.19 3.78
CA GLY A 359 29.56 11.51 4.43
C GLY A 359 30.36 12.60 3.71
N TYR A 360 31.57 12.28 3.21
CA TYR A 360 32.33 13.19 2.34
C TYR A 360 31.56 13.56 1.08
N LEU A 361 31.01 12.59 0.36
CA LEU A 361 30.20 12.82 -0.86
C LEU A 361 28.95 13.63 -0.55
N THR A 362 28.27 13.32 0.54
CA THR A 362 27.10 14.08 1.02
C THR A 362 27.47 15.55 1.26
N ASN A 363 28.61 15.83 1.91
CA ASN A 363 29.07 17.21 2.11
C ASN A 363 29.34 17.95 0.80
N VAL A 364 30.00 17.29 -0.17
CA VAL A 364 30.28 17.87 -1.50
C VAL A 364 28.97 18.28 -2.18
N VAL A 365 27.99 17.38 -2.18
CA VAL A 365 26.72 17.65 -2.84
C VAL A 365 25.86 18.65 -2.05
N ALA A 366 25.84 18.57 -0.74
CA ALA A 366 25.07 19.48 0.09
C ALA A 366 25.53 20.95 -0.06
N GLU A 367 26.86 21.20 -0.12
CA GLU A 367 27.40 22.54 -0.41
C GLU A 367 27.02 23.00 -1.82
N MET A 368 27.15 22.13 -2.82
CA MET A 368 26.77 22.44 -4.20
C MET A 368 25.27 22.79 -4.33
N MET A 369 24.39 22.07 -3.63
CA MET A 369 22.95 22.31 -3.62
C MET A 369 22.58 23.60 -2.87
N LYS A 370 23.28 23.88 -1.76
CA LYS A 370 23.11 25.11 -0.98
C LYS A 370 23.43 26.37 -1.82
N GLU A 371 24.48 26.35 -2.65
CA GLU A 371 24.81 27.42 -3.61
C GLU A 371 23.67 27.67 -4.60
N LYS A 372 22.86 26.64 -4.90
CA LYS A 372 21.68 26.71 -5.77
C LYS A 372 20.37 26.96 -5.02
N ASN A 373 20.43 27.30 -3.72
CA ASN A 373 19.27 27.44 -2.84
C ASN A 373 18.39 26.18 -2.80
N ARG A 374 19.02 25.00 -2.75
CA ARG A 374 18.37 23.71 -2.58
C ARG A 374 18.84 23.01 -1.31
N THR A 375 17.97 22.23 -0.70
CA THR A 375 18.28 21.38 0.47
C THR A 375 18.35 19.94 0.02
N VAL A 376 19.41 19.25 0.41
CA VAL A 376 19.56 17.81 0.17
C VAL A 376 18.64 17.04 1.09
N VAL A 377 17.91 16.10 0.53
CA VAL A 377 17.17 15.04 1.22
C VAL A 377 17.87 13.71 0.90
N GLY A 378 17.76 12.73 1.76
CA GLY A 378 18.23 11.36 1.49
C GLY A 378 17.90 10.45 2.65
N TRP A 379 18.09 9.15 2.43
CA TRP A 379 17.91 8.16 3.49
C TRP A 379 18.88 8.42 4.64
N GLU A 380 18.57 8.00 5.84
CA GLU A 380 19.30 8.38 7.07
C GLU A 380 20.80 8.09 7.01
N GLU A 381 21.23 7.16 6.15
CA GLU A 381 22.65 6.83 5.95
C GLU A 381 23.46 8.03 5.47
N ILE A 382 22.88 9.00 4.75
CA ILE A 382 23.60 10.17 4.25
C ILE A 382 24.25 10.98 5.37
N PHE A 383 23.69 10.97 6.59
CA PHE A 383 24.27 11.65 7.75
C PHE A 383 24.75 10.69 8.85
N LEU A 384 24.37 9.39 8.80
CA LEU A 384 24.88 8.39 9.74
C LEU A 384 26.30 7.93 9.39
N ARG A 385 26.69 7.98 8.11
CA ARG A 385 27.93 7.43 7.57
C ARG A 385 29.04 8.49 7.42
N GLY A 386 29.31 9.27 8.45
CA GLY A 386 30.36 10.28 8.46
C GLY A 386 29.92 11.57 9.12
N ASP A 387 30.80 12.58 9.08
CA ASP A 387 30.55 13.91 9.62
C ASP A 387 30.01 14.83 8.52
N VAL A 388 28.68 14.98 8.49
CA VAL A 388 28.01 15.88 7.55
C VAL A 388 27.77 17.23 8.22
N LYS A 389 28.37 18.27 7.65
CA LYS A 389 28.42 19.63 8.22
C LYS A 389 27.29 20.52 7.74
N THR A 390 26.97 20.43 6.45
CA THR A 390 25.86 21.20 5.86
C THR A 390 24.54 20.56 6.25
N PRO A 391 23.56 21.34 6.76
CA PRO A 391 22.27 20.79 7.13
C PRO A 391 21.57 20.07 5.96
N VAL A 392 21.13 18.84 6.21
CA VAL A 392 20.36 18.00 5.28
C VAL A 392 19.06 17.54 5.93
N VAL A 393 18.21 16.86 5.17
CA VAL A 393 16.99 16.24 5.66
C VAL A 393 17.12 14.72 5.51
N GLY A 394 17.04 13.99 6.62
CA GLY A 394 17.08 12.52 6.62
C GLY A 394 15.69 11.90 6.51
N LEU A 395 15.52 10.94 5.61
CA LEU A 395 14.39 10.03 5.56
C LEU A 395 14.69 8.88 6.54
N ILE A 396 13.95 8.81 7.65
CA ILE A 396 14.20 7.86 8.73
C ILE A 396 13.38 6.61 8.53
N TRP A 397 14.00 5.53 8.07
CA TRP A 397 13.30 4.30 7.69
C TRP A 397 13.56 3.09 8.60
N HIS A 398 14.73 2.98 9.24
CA HIS A 398 15.06 1.89 10.16
C HIS A 398 14.57 2.15 11.58
N ASN A 399 15.08 3.20 12.21
CA ASN A 399 14.87 3.46 13.62
C ASN A 399 14.50 4.92 13.86
N VAL A 400 13.29 5.18 14.30
CA VAL A 400 12.81 6.54 14.62
C VAL A 400 13.70 7.28 15.63
N ARG A 401 14.52 6.57 16.43
CA ARG A 401 15.50 7.19 17.35
C ARG A 401 16.62 7.92 16.61
N ASP A 402 16.88 7.60 15.34
CA ASP A 402 17.89 8.30 14.54
C ASP A 402 17.46 9.75 14.23
N THR A 403 16.18 10.07 14.42
CA THR A 403 15.67 11.44 14.45
C THR A 403 16.37 12.30 15.50
N LEU A 404 16.65 11.75 16.70
CA LEU A 404 17.42 12.45 17.74
C LEU A 404 18.83 12.75 17.28
N LEU A 405 19.47 11.81 16.61
CA LEU A 405 20.82 11.99 16.08
C LEU A 405 20.84 13.04 14.98
N ALA A 406 19.86 13.06 14.09
CA ALA A 406 19.69 14.10 13.08
C ALA A 406 19.61 15.49 13.75
N THR A 407 18.74 15.62 14.77
CA THR A 407 18.60 16.88 15.53
C THR A 407 19.88 17.32 16.19
N GLN A 408 20.58 16.41 16.89
CA GLN A 408 21.84 16.69 17.58
C GLN A 408 22.93 17.19 16.63
N ARG A 409 22.88 16.76 15.36
CA ARG A 409 23.81 17.15 14.30
C ARG A 409 23.33 18.35 13.48
N GLY A 410 22.19 18.97 13.84
CA GLY A 410 21.64 20.14 13.13
C GLY A 410 20.91 19.81 11.82
N HIS A 411 20.52 18.54 11.61
CA HIS A 411 19.74 18.09 10.46
C HIS A 411 18.23 18.08 10.78
N LYS A 412 17.40 17.95 9.74
CA LYS A 412 15.96 17.72 9.85
C LYS A 412 15.63 16.28 9.50
N ALA A 413 14.41 15.85 9.83
CA ALA A 413 13.97 14.49 9.59
C ALA A 413 12.56 14.44 8.98
N ILE A 414 12.31 13.41 8.17
CA ILE A 414 11.01 12.96 7.70
C ILE A 414 10.89 11.49 8.12
N LEU A 415 9.79 11.14 8.75
CA LEU A 415 9.59 9.76 9.23
C LEU A 415 9.01 8.89 8.13
N THR A 416 9.72 7.82 7.80
CA THR A 416 9.33 6.83 6.79
C THR A 416 9.56 5.39 7.31
N PRO A 417 9.21 5.08 8.59
CA PRO A 417 9.62 3.80 9.16
C PRO A 417 9.05 2.63 8.38
N ALA A 418 9.93 1.71 7.97
CA ALA A 418 9.57 0.54 7.20
C ALA A 418 8.50 -0.33 7.89
N THR A 419 8.44 -0.28 9.22
CA THR A 419 7.45 -0.99 10.03
C THR A 419 6.00 -0.50 9.90
N HIS A 420 5.77 0.70 9.32
CA HIS A 420 4.46 1.35 9.26
C HIS A 420 4.15 1.96 7.89
N MET A 421 5.17 2.43 7.15
CA MET A 421 5.01 3.32 6.01
C MET A 421 5.52 2.73 4.68
N TYR A 422 5.96 1.47 4.64
CA TYR A 422 6.34 0.78 3.41
C TYR A 422 5.14 0.01 2.86
N PHE A 423 4.54 0.55 1.81
CA PHE A 423 3.30 0.02 1.24
C PHE A 423 3.51 -1.11 0.22
N ASP A 424 4.73 -1.48 -0.06
CA ASP A 424 5.10 -2.69 -0.79
C ASP A 424 4.98 -3.98 0.06
N PHE A 425 4.75 -3.86 1.37
CA PHE A 425 4.40 -5.00 2.22
C PHE A 425 2.91 -5.33 2.14
N PRO A 426 2.53 -6.63 2.23
CA PRO A 426 1.13 -7.02 2.25
C PRO A 426 0.43 -6.51 3.51
N GLU A 427 -0.88 -6.39 3.49
CA GLU A 427 -1.64 -6.01 4.69
C GLU A 427 -1.90 -7.18 5.62
N SER A 428 -1.88 -8.41 5.10
CA SER A 428 -2.16 -9.63 5.85
C SER A 428 -1.28 -10.80 5.42
N ARG A 429 -1.40 -11.93 6.13
CA ARG A 429 -0.86 -13.23 5.72
C ARG A 429 -1.97 -14.19 5.28
N THR A 430 -3.14 -13.67 5.00
CA THR A 430 -4.26 -14.48 4.51
C THR A 430 -3.84 -15.19 3.22
N PRO A 431 -4.13 -16.49 3.06
CA PRO A 431 -3.93 -17.17 1.79
C PRO A 431 -4.64 -16.44 0.66
N GLY A 432 -3.96 -16.24 -0.46
CA GLY A 432 -4.45 -15.42 -1.58
C GLY A 432 -4.04 -13.95 -1.52
N GLU A 433 -3.38 -13.48 -0.44
CA GLU A 433 -2.82 -12.13 -0.41
C GLU A 433 -1.78 -11.95 -1.53
N VAL A 434 -1.76 -10.76 -2.11
CA VAL A 434 -0.85 -10.44 -3.21
C VAL A 434 0.60 -10.61 -2.77
N LYS A 435 1.41 -11.29 -3.60
CA LYS A 435 2.83 -11.46 -3.33
C LYS A 435 3.53 -10.12 -3.29
N ALA A 436 4.31 -9.91 -2.26
CA ALA A 436 4.91 -8.63 -1.91
C ALA A 436 6.20 -8.83 -1.13
N ALA A 437 6.82 -7.75 -0.68
CA ALA A 437 7.99 -7.81 0.21
C ALA A 437 7.71 -8.63 1.48
N THR A 438 8.67 -9.46 1.88
CA THR A 438 8.49 -10.42 2.99
C THR A 438 9.54 -10.31 4.10
N TRP A 439 10.52 -9.41 3.95
CA TRP A 439 11.61 -9.26 4.91
C TRP A 439 11.17 -8.63 6.25
N MET A 440 9.92 -8.13 6.33
CA MET A 440 9.26 -7.66 7.55
C MET A 440 7.84 -8.24 7.67
N PRO A 441 7.19 -8.13 8.84
CA PRO A 441 5.79 -8.48 9.00
C PRO A 441 4.85 -7.64 8.13
N PRO A 442 3.64 -8.14 7.80
CA PRO A 442 2.61 -7.38 7.12
C PRO A 442 2.30 -6.03 7.80
N ILE A 443 1.95 -5.04 7.00
CA ILE A 443 1.57 -3.70 7.47
C ILE A 443 0.09 -3.49 7.17
N SER A 444 -0.75 -3.82 8.13
CA SER A 444 -2.19 -3.61 8.02
C SER A 444 -2.54 -2.12 7.99
N LEU A 445 -3.75 -1.80 7.54
CA LEU A 445 -4.29 -0.43 7.59
C LEU A 445 -4.22 0.16 9.02
N GLU A 446 -4.57 -0.64 10.04
CA GLU A 446 -4.48 -0.23 11.45
C GLU A 446 -3.05 0.04 11.88
N LYS A 447 -2.11 -0.82 11.47
CA LYS A 447 -0.68 -0.64 11.74
C LYS A 447 -0.16 0.65 11.12
N CYS A 448 -0.53 0.95 9.87
CA CYS A 448 -0.19 2.22 9.24
C CYS A 448 -0.77 3.42 10.02
N TYR A 449 -2.05 3.36 10.39
CA TYR A 449 -2.72 4.43 11.15
C TYR A 449 -2.15 4.62 12.56
N SER A 450 -1.61 3.57 13.18
CA SER A 450 -1.01 3.62 14.52
C SER A 450 0.35 4.33 14.58
N MET A 451 0.91 4.75 13.43
CA MET A 451 2.18 5.47 13.39
C MET A 451 2.14 6.71 14.27
N GLU A 452 3.06 6.79 15.21
CA GLU A 452 3.24 7.94 16.09
C GLU A 452 4.34 8.85 15.57
N ILE A 453 4.03 10.13 15.42
CA ILE A 453 5.03 11.18 15.16
C ILE A 453 5.47 11.69 16.53
N ASN A 454 6.22 10.88 17.25
CA ASN A 454 6.75 11.27 18.56
C ASN A 454 7.79 12.35 18.36
N ASP A 455 7.59 13.48 19.02
CA ASP A 455 8.55 14.56 19.06
C ASP A 455 9.72 14.17 19.99
N TYR A 456 10.58 13.27 19.49
CA TYR A 456 11.91 13.05 20.13
C TYR A 456 12.79 14.30 20.03
N SER A 457 12.28 15.36 19.40
CA SER A 457 12.99 16.58 19.06
C SER A 457 12.01 17.75 18.99
N PRO A 458 12.49 19.00 19.05
CA PRO A 458 11.65 20.18 18.82
C PRO A 458 10.82 20.01 17.53
N GLU A 459 9.56 20.45 17.53
CA GLU A 459 8.65 20.37 16.38
C GLU A 459 9.25 20.85 15.04
N SER A 460 10.21 21.76 15.10
CA SER A 460 10.94 22.30 13.96
C SER A 460 11.86 21.28 13.25
N THR A 461 12.17 20.15 13.88
CA THR A 461 13.12 19.15 13.34
C THR A 461 12.42 18.09 12.51
N VAL A 462 11.27 17.57 12.98
CA VAL A 462 10.49 16.58 12.24
C VAL A 462 9.52 17.30 11.31
N LEU A 463 9.82 17.27 10.00
CA LEU A 463 9.00 17.91 8.97
C LEU A 463 7.64 17.23 8.78
N GLY A 464 7.57 15.91 8.99
CA GLY A 464 6.35 15.15 8.82
C GLY A 464 6.62 13.65 8.58
N VAL A 465 5.70 13.02 7.87
CA VAL A 465 5.71 11.60 7.58
C VAL A 465 5.51 11.35 6.08
N GLN A 466 6.05 10.24 5.60
CA GLN A 466 5.94 9.83 4.21
C GLN A 466 5.73 8.32 4.12
N GLY A 467 4.83 7.90 3.23
CA GLY A 467 4.70 6.52 2.81
C GLY A 467 5.62 6.21 1.62
N CYS A 468 6.03 4.97 1.48
CA CYS A 468 6.87 4.53 0.37
C CYS A 468 6.20 3.35 -0.33
N PHE A 469 6.12 3.41 -1.66
CA PHE A 469 5.73 2.28 -2.50
C PHE A 469 6.91 1.89 -3.37
N TRP A 470 7.57 0.79 -2.98
CA TRP A 470 8.64 0.17 -3.73
C TRP A 470 8.07 -0.79 -4.76
N SER A 471 8.60 -0.78 -5.98
CA SER A 471 8.12 -1.60 -7.09
C SER A 471 9.05 -2.76 -7.46
N ASP A 472 10.06 -3.03 -6.65
CA ASP A 472 11.06 -4.08 -6.87
C ASP A 472 10.48 -5.50 -6.94
N GLN A 473 9.37 -5.77 -6.24
CA GLN A 473 8.67 -7.05 -6.30
C GLN A 473 7.89 -7.28 -7.61
N PHE A 474 7.73 -6.23 -8.43
CA PHE A 474 6.91 -6.25 -9.65
C PHE A 474 7.74 -6.17 -10.93
N ILE A 475 9.05 -6.12 -10.85
CA ILE A 475 9.98 -5.99 -12.00
C ILE A 475 9.61 -6.96 -13.13
N HIS A 476 9.05 -8.11 -12.83
CA HIS A 476 8.75 -9.17 -13.80
C HIS A 476 7.29 -9.58 -13.93
N GLY A 477 6.36 -8.91 -13.27
CA GLY A 477 4.90 -8.87 -13.47
C GLY A 477 4.17 -10.15 -13.87
N THR A 478 4.73 -11.34 -13.57
CA THR A 478 4.32 -12.57 -14.25
C THR A 478 3.45 -13.51 -13.44
N VAL A 479 3.25 -13.25 -12.14
CA VAL A 479 2.41 -14.11 -11.31
C VAL A 479 0.97 -13.61 -11.35
N LEU A 480 0.06 -14.41 -11.93
CA LEU A 480 -1.38 -14.20 -11.81
C LEU A 480 -1.75 -14.24 -10.33
N GLN A 481 -2.60 -13.32 -9.91
CA GLN A 481 -3.11 -13.25 -8.56
C GLN A 481 -4.47 -13.92 -8.47
N GLU A 482 -4.85 -14.38 -7.29
CA GLU A 482 -6.17 -14.95 -7.03
C GLU A 482 -7.29 -13.90 -7.10
N ILE A 483 -6.94 -12.63 -7.00
CA ILE A 483 -7.88 -11.51 -7.16
C ILE A 483 -7.91 -11.12 -8.64
N ASP A 484 -8.92 -11.55 -9.34
CA ASP A 484 -9.04 -11.47 -10.81
C ASP A 484 -8.86 -10.06 -11.37
N TYR A 485 -9.43 -9.04 -10.75
CA TYR A 485 -9.35 -7.66 -11.27
C TYR A 485 -7.94 -7.07 -11.26
N LEU A 486 -7.04 -7.60 -10.42
CA LEU A 486 -5.63 -7.18 -10.41
C LEU A 486 -4.84 -7.70 -11.61
N ASN A 487 -5.35 -8.70 -12.32
CA ASN A 487 -4.69 -9.26 -13.49
C ASN A 487 -4.92 -8.43 -14.77
N GLU A 488 -5.88 -7.50 -14.74
CA GLU A 488 -6.07 -6.47 -15.76
C GLU A 488 -5.12 -5.29 -15.46
N ASN A 489 -4.30 -4.80 -16.41
CA ASN A 489 -3.32 -3.70 -16.22
C ASN A 489 -2.46 -3.84 -14.95
N ARG A 490 -1.81 -4.96 -14.80
CA ARG A 490 -1.14 -5.45 -13.58
C ARG A 490 -0.37 -4.44 -12.78
N SER A 491 0.49 -3.66 -13.44
CA SER A 491 1.42 -2.74 -12.77
C SER A 491 0.71 -1.64 -11.98
N GLU A 492 -0.24 -0.97 -12.62
CA GLU A 492 -1.01 0.12 -12.03
C GLU A 492 -1.93 -0.39 -10.93
N ASN A 493 -2.64 -1.50 -11.20
CA ASN A 493 -3.56 -2.12 -10.25
C ASN A 493 -2.84 -2.55 -8.97
N TYR A 494 -1.62 -3.07 -9.08
CA TYR A 494 -0.81 -3.41 -7.91
C TYR A 494 -0.39 -2.19 -7.11
N ALA A 495 0.11 -1.14 -7.76
CA ALA A 495 0.47 0.08 -7.08
C ALA A 495 -0.72 0.67 -6.32
N GLU A 496 -1.90 0.66 -6.92
CA GLU A 496 -3.13 1.11 -6.29
C GLU A 496 -3.57 0.19 -5.15
N TYR A 497 -3.59 -1.13 -5.35
CA TYR A 497 -3.96 -2.11 -4.33
C TYR A 497 -3.10 -2.00 -3.06
N PHE A 498 -1.79 -1.86 -3.23
CA PHE A 498 -0.87 -1.71 -2.11
C PHE A 498 -0.92 -0.32 -1.46
N THR A 499 -1.24 0.70 -2.23
CA THR A 499 -1.31 2.07 -1.72
C THR A 499 -2.64 2.35 -1.01
N PHE A 500 -3.75 1.85 -1.52
CA PHE A 500 -5.10 2.16 -1.00
C PHE A 500 -5.73 0.96 -0.29
N PRO A 501 -6.33 1.15 0.91
CA PRO A 501 -6.66 2.44 1.56
C PRO A 501 -5.57 3.03 2.48
N ARG A 502 -4.34 2.45 2.57
CA ARG A 502 -3.30 2.92 3.50
C ARG A 502 -2.89 4.39 3.28
N LEU A 503 -2.95 4.90 2.05
CA LEU A 503 -2.71 6.32 1.77
C LEU A 503 -3.71 7.23 2.53
N LEU A 504 -4.95 6.81 2.72
CA LEU A 504 -5.92 7.57 3.49
C LEU A 504 -5.55 7.61 4.99
N ALA A 505 -5.04 6.49 5.52
CA ALA A 505 -4.49 6.42 6.87
C ALA A 505 -3.26 7.33 7.02
N LEU A 506 -2.30 7.25 6.09
CA LEU A 506 -1.14 8.13 6.03
C LEU A 506 -1.56 9.61 6.00
N SER A 507 -2.57 9.96 5.18
CA SER A 507 -3.10 11.31 5.07
C SER A 507 -3.53 11.85 6.45
N GLU A 508 -4.29 11.08 7.21
CA GLU A 508 -4.76 11.50 8.52
C GLU A 508 -3.62 11.52 9.55
N VAL A 509 -2.69 10.56 9.50
CA VAL A 509 -1.48 10.57 10.34
C VAL A 509 -0.66 11.83 10.11
N ALA A 510 -0.50 12.25 8.86
CA ALA A 510 0.30 13.42 8.49
C ALA A 510 -0.41 14.77 8.76
N TRP A 511 -1.74 14.78 8.65
CA TRP A 511 -2.55 15.99 8.76
C TRP A 511 -2.93 16.31 10.20
N CYS A 512 -3.42 15.31 10.96
CA CYS A 512 -3.99 15.50 12.29
C CYS A 512 -2.93 15.43 13.39
N ARG A 513 -3.21 16.08 14.53
CA ARG A 513 -2.45 15.82 15.75
C ARG A 513 -2.71 14.40 16.23
N GLN A 514 -1.72 13.76 16.82
CA GLN A 514 -1.85 12.39 17.34
C GLN A 514 -2.98 12.26 18.37
N SER A 515 -3.17 13.27 19.26
CA SER A 515 -4.24 13.28 20.24
C SER A 515 -5.66 13.28 19.65
N ASP A 516 -5.80 13.73 18.41
CA ASP A 516 -7.10 13.94 17.76
C ASP A 516 -7.48 12.75 16.85
N ARG A 517 -6.58 11.76 16.73
CA ARG A 517 -6.77 10.56 15.92
C ARG A 517 -7.47 9.46 16.71
N ASN A 518 -8.40 8.77 16.05
CA ASN A 518 -9.09 7.59 16.56
C ASN A 518 -9.35 6.61 15.42
N TYR A 519 -8.81 5.41 15.51
CA TYR A 519 -8.89 4.42 14.43
C TYR A 519 -10.31 3.94 14.16
N SER A 520 -11.13 3.75 15.19
CA SER A 520 -12.53 3.33 15.03
C SER A 520 -13.35 4.40 14.30
N ASP A 521 -13.20 5.68 14.67
CA ASP A 521 -13.81 6.82 13.98
C ASP A 521 -13.29 6.94 12.52
N PHE A 522 -11.98 6.78 12.32
CA PHE A 522 -11.39 6.77 10.98
C PHE A 522 -12.00 5.66 10.10
N ARG A 523 -12.15 4.44 10.61
CA ARG A 523 -12.78 3.33 9.89
C ARG A 523 -14.21 3.63 9.47
N CYS A 524 -15.02 4.23 10.35
CA CYS A 524 -16.40 4.62 10.02
C CYS A 524 -16.41 5.61 8.84
N ARG A 525 -15.56 6.65 8.89
CA ARG A 525 -15.44 7.62 7.78
C ARG A 525 -14.87 6.99 6.51
N LEU A 526 -13.86 6.12 6.62
CA LEU A 526 -13.25 5.42 5.51
C LEU A 526 -14.30 4.59 4.72
N SER A 527 -15.25 3.97 5.40
CA SER A 527 -16.25 3.10 4.77
C SER A 527 -17.01 3.79 3.62
N HIS A 528 -17.17 5.11 3.68
CA HIS A 528 -17.83 5.92 2.65
C HIS A 528 -16.89 6.47 1.58
N HIS A 529 -15.57 6.33 1.76
CA HIS A 529 -14.59 6.80 0.77
C HIS A 529 -14.36 5.84 -0.39
N PHE A 530 -14.68 4.56 -0.25
CA PHE A 530 -14.53 3.58 -1.33
C PHE A 530 -15.36 3.94 -2.57
N ASN A 531 -16.57 4.47 -2.38
CA ASN A 531 -17.39 4.99 -3.47
C ASN A 531 -16.72 6.16 -4.24
N ARG A 532 -15.90 6.97 -3.56
CA ARG A 532 -15.13 8.05 -4.21
C ARG A 532 -13.94 7.50 -4.99
N LEU A 533 -13.30 6.45 -4.48
CA LEU A 533 -12.22 5.73 -5.15
C LEU A 533 -12.72 5.03 -6.42
N ASP A 534 -13.93 4.47 -6.40
CA ASP A 534 -14.57 3.86 -7.58
C ASP A 534 -14.73 4.89 -8.71
N PHE A 535 -15.19 6.13 -8.41
CA PHE A 535 -15.29 7.19 -9.41
C PHE A 535 -13.93 7.65 -9.95
N LYS A 536 -12.84 7.37 -9.25
CA LYS A 536 -11.46 7.55 -9.73
C LYS A 536 -10.89 6.31 -10.41
N ASN A 537 -11.70 5.27 -10.57
CA ASN A 537 -11.28 3.98 -11.14
C ASN A 537 -10.01 3.45 -10.47
N CYS A 538 -9.99 3.49 -9.12
CA CYS A 538 -8.88 3.03 -8.29
C CYS A 538 -9.09 1.56 -7.89
N HIS A 539 -8.05 0.75 -8.01
CA HIS A 539 -8.05 -0.68 -7.65
C HIS A 539 -7.54 -0.90 -6.23
N TYR A 540 -8.27 -0.40 -5.27
CA TYR A 540 -7.92 -0.48 -3.85
C TYR A 540 -8.11 -1.89 -3.28
N ARG A 541 -7.38 -2.20 -2.21
CA ARG A 541 -7.63 -3.37 -1.39
C ARG A 541 -8.94 -3.20 -0.62
N VAL A 542 -9.87 -4.13 -0.84
CA VAL A 542 -11.14 -4.16 -0.09
C VAL A 542 -10.87 -4.82 1.28
N PRO A 543 -11.21 -4.17 2.40
CA PRO A 543 -11.01 -4.78 3.72
C PRO A 543 -12.01 -5.91 3.96
N GLU A 544 -11.55 -6.93 4.70
CA GLU A 544 -12.37 -8.06 5.14
C GLU A 544 -13.52 -7.59 6.05
N PRO A 545 -14.62 -8.35 6.17
CA PRO A 545 -15.68 -8.05 7.13
C PRO A 545 -15.13 -7.92 8.55
N VAL A 546 -15.74 -7.06 9.34
CA VAL A 546 -15.37 -6.88 10.74
C VAL A 546 -16.03 -7.95 11.59
N ILE A 547 -15.25 -8.64 12.40
CA ILE A 547 -15.76 -9.55 13.41
C ILE A 547 -16.12 -8.71 14.64
N GLU A 548 -17.42 -8.50 14.87
CA GLU A 548 -17.91 -7.78 16.04
C GLU A 548 -17.88 -8.66 17.28
N GLN A 549 -18.26 -9.94 17.11
CA GLN A 549 -18.26 -10.95 18.18
C GLN A 549 -17.88 -12.32 17.63
N MET A 550 -17.15 -13.10 18.43
CA MET A 550 -16.78 -14.48 18.17
C MET A 550 -16.84 -15.24 19.50
N ASP A 551 -17.97 -15.85 19.79
CA ASP A 551 -18.25 -16.44 21.09
C ASP A 551 -18.51 -17.97 20.98
N PRO A 552 -18.02 -18.76 21.95
CA PRO A 552 -18.37 -20.17 22.02
C PRO A 552 -19.85 -20.33 22.47
N THR A 553 -20.57 -21.17 21.77
CA THR A 553 -21.95 -21.58 22.15
C THR A 553 -21.93 -22.60 23.30
N ALA A 554 -23.08 -22.86 23.87
CA ALA A 554 -23.23 -23.91 24.92
C ALA A 554 -22.86 -25.31 24.43
N THR A 555 -22.86 -25.56 23.13
CA THR A 555 -22.49 -26.85 22.49
C THR A 555 -21.01 -26.93 22.13
N GLY A 556 -20.24 -25.84 22.33
CA GLY A 556 -18.83 -25.75 21.95
C GLY A 556 -18.57 -25.27 20.51
N ALA A 557 -19.61 -25.10 19.70
CA ALA A 557 -19.52 -24.45 18.41
C ALA A 557 -19.23 -22.94 18.58
N ILE A 558 -18.76 -22.26 17.54
CA ILE A 558 -18.40 -20.85 17.58
C ILE A 558 -19.41 -20.03 16.74
N GLU A 559 -19.99 -19.02 17.36
CA GLU A 559 -20.89 -18.08 16.70
C GLU A 559 -20.16 -16.80 16.31
N PHE A 560 -20.33 -16.38 15.05
CA PHE A 560 -19.76 -15.17 14.49
C PHE A 560 -20.83 -14.12 14.24
N THR A 561 -20.62 -12.93 14.80
CA THR A 561 -21.36 -11.71 14.46
C THR A 561 -20.45 -10.79 13.65
N LEU A 562 -20.87 -10.44 12.44
CA LEU A 562 -20.10 -9.65 11.50
C LEU A 562 -20.79 -8.32 11.17
N SER A 563 -19.99 -7.30 10.85
CA SER A 563 -20.45 -6.07 10.20
C SER A 563 -19.64 -5.77 8.93
N PRO A 564 -20.21 -5.05 7.96
CA PRO A 564 -19.47 -4.68 6.76
C PRO A 564 -18.36 -3.68 7.09
N ALA A 565 -17.18 -3.88 6.51
CA ALA A 565 -16.07 -2.93 6.62
C ALA A 565 -16.23 -1.73 5.67
N VAL A 566 -17.09 -1.85 4.67
CA VAL A 566 -17.41 -0.83 3.67
C VAL A 566 -18.91 -0.56 3.71
N ALA A 567 -19.32 0.71 3.71
CA ALA A 567 -20.73 1.09 3.74
C ALA A 567 -21.49 0.48 2.54
N ASP A 568 -22.67 -0.02 2.81
CA ASP A 568 -23.58 -0.61 1.82
C ASP A 568 -23.03 -1.86 1.09
N ALA A 569 -21.90 -2.43 1.55
CA ALA A 569 -21.36 -3.65 0.96
C ALA A 569 -22.03 -4.91 1.52
N ASP A 570 -22.17 -5.93 0.66
CA ASP A 570 -22.59 -7.27 1.06
C ASP A 570 -21.48 -8.01 1.80
N ILE A 571 -21.86 -8.86 2.76
CA ILE A 571 -20.97 -9.89 3.29
C ILE A 571 -21.42 -11.25 2.74
N ARG A 572 -20.51 -11.99 2.11
CA ARG A 572 -20.73 -13.35 1.61
C ARG A 572 -19.88 -14.33 2.40
N TYR A 573 -20.39 -15.53 2.69
CA TYR A 573 -19.68 -16.46 3.58
C TYR A 573 -19.86 -17.93 3.16
N THR A 574 -18.98 -18.77 3.72
CA THR A 574 -19.03 -20.25 3.68
C THR A 574 -18.72 -20.81 5.06
N THR A 575 -19.15 -22.06 5.31
CA THR A 575 -18.98 -22.78 6.59
C THR A 575 -18.33 -24.15 6.43
N ASP A 576 -17.69 -24.38 5.29
CA ASP A 576 -17.03 -25.65 4.92
C ASP A 576 -15.54 -25.45 4.59
N GLY A 577 -15.00 -24.26 4.90
CA GLY A 577 -13.62 -23.87 4.59
C GLY A 577 -13.36 -23.56 3.12
N SER A 578 -14.35 -23.62 2.25
CA SER A 578 -14.22 -23.17 0.85
C SER A 578 -14.13 -21.64 0.78
N TYR A 579 -13.49 -21.13 -0.30
CA TYR A 579 -13.43 -19.68 -0.53
C TYR A 579 -14.80 -19.16 -0.96
N PRO A 580 -15.36 -18.15 -0.26
CA PRO A 580 -16.60 -17.50 -0.69
C PRO A 580 -16.40 -16.79 -2.02
N THR A 581 -17.46 -16.75 -2.81
CA THR A 581 -17.56 -15.99 -4.04
C THR A 581 -18.66 -14.94 -3.91
N VAL A 582 -18.78 -14.06 -4.88
CA VAL A 582 -19.88 -13.07 -4.97
C VAL A 582 -21.28 -13.72 -5.01
N HIS A 583 -21.35 -15.03 -5.28
CA HIS A 583 -22.57 -15.83 -5.32
C HIS A 583 -22.80 -16.68 -4.07
N SER A 584 -21.88 -16.70 -3.11
CA SER A 584 -22.03 -17.42 -1.85
C SER A 584 -23.18 -16.85 -1.02
N PRO A 585 -23.69 -17.58 -0.01
CA PRO A 585 -24.77 -17.10 0.85
C PRO A 585 -24.53 -15.71 1.40
N LEU A 586 -25.59 -14.88 1.39
CA LEU A 586 -25.56 -13.54 1.96
C LEU A 586 -25.65 -13.63 3.48
N TYR A 587 -24.75 -12.96 4.18
CA TYR A 587 -24.80 -12.83 5.63
C TYR A 587 -25.89 -11.87 6.06
N THR A 588 -26.84 -12.36 6.85
CA THR A 588 -27.98 -11.58 7.38
C THR A 588 -28.19 -11.76 8.87
N THR A 589 -27.65 -12.83 9.45
CA THR A 589 -27.78 -13.18 10.87
C THR A 589 -26.47 -13.86 11.33
N PRO A 590 -26.18 -13.89 12.64
CA PRO A 590 -25.01 -14.61 13.17
C PRO A 590 -24.92 -16.05 12.66
N VAL A 591 -23.71 -16.51 12.40
CA VAL A 591 -23.41 -17.83 11.81
C VAL A 591 -22.62 -18.66 12.81
N THR A 592 -23.06 -19.90 13.01
CA THR A 592 -22.42 -20.85 13.91
C THR A 592 -21.68 -21.92 13.11
N VAL A 593 -20.45 -22.24 13.51
CA VAL A 593 -19.62 -23.33 12.95
C VAL A 593 -19.00 -24.16 14.07
N ASP A 594 -18.75 -25.42 13.79
CA ASP A 594 -18.11 -26.34 14.74
C ASP A 594 -16.61 -26.03 14.88
N ASP A 595 -15.95 -25.67 13.78
CA ASP A 595 -14.56 -25.24 13.75
C ASP A 595 -14.43 -23.87 13.04
N LYS A 596 -13.81 -22.91 13.74
CA LYS A 596 -13.56 -21.57 13.16
C LYS A 596 -12.73 -21.62 11.87
N SER A 597 -11.89 -22.65 11.70
CA SER A 597 -11.10 -22.82 10.48
C SER A 597 -11.92 -23.19 9.25
N ASP A 598 -13.18 -23.56 9.41
CA ASP A 598 -14.13 -23.79 8.31
C ASP A 598 -14.91 -22.52 7.93
N PHE A 599 -14.87 -21.48 8.77
CA PHE A 599 -15.54 -20.23 8.49
C PHE A 599 -14.71 -19.33 7.58
N ARG A 600 -15.33 -18.84 6.51
CA ARG A 600 -14.78 -17.82 5.59
C ARG A 600 -15.85 -16.78 5.30
N ALA A 601 -15.45 -15.52 5.25
CA ALA A 601 -16.37 -14.44 4.85
C ALA A 601 -15.61 -13.35 4.10
N ILE A 602 -16.22 -12.78 3.07
CA ILE A 602 -15.69 -11.70 2.25
C ILE A 602 -16.64 -10.49 2.26
N THR A 603 -16.07 -9.30 2.14
CA THR A 603 -16.79 -8.07 1.77
C THR A 603 -16.94 -8.02 0.25
N VAL A 604 -18.14 -7.75 -0.26
CA VAL A 604 -18.42 -7.61 -1.70
C VAL A 604 -19.03 -6.24 -1.94
N ILE A 605 -18.29 -5.34 -2.60
CA ILE A 605 -18.79 -4.02 -3.03
C ILE A 605 -19.53 -4.17 -4.36
N ASN A 606 -18.93 -4.91 -5.29
CA ASN A 606 -19.48 -5.25 -6.59
C ASN A 606 -18.78 -6.53 -7.11
N PRO A 607 -19.20 -7.11 -8.23
CA PRO A 607 -18.58 -8.34 -8.75
C PRO A 607 -17.08 -8.27 -9.04
N ARG A 608 -16.51 -7.08 -9.17
CA ARG A 608 -15.07 -6.88 -9.40
C ARG A 608 -14.30 -6.49 -8.12
N HIS A 609 -14.96 -5.86 -7.15
CA HIS A 609 -14.36 -5.39 -5.92
C HIS A 609 -14.87 -6.18 -4.73
N TYR A 610 -14.09 -7.16 -4.30
CA TYR A 610 -14.34 -8.00 -3.13
C TYR A 610 -13.04 -8.24 -2.35
N SER A 611 -13.17 -8.52 -1.06
CA SER A 611 -12.03 -8.73 -0.18
C SER A 611 -11.47 -10.15 -0.28
N LEU A 612 -10.27 -10.34 0.28
CA LEU A 612 -9.84 -11.64 0.75
C LEU A 612 -10.80 -12.14 1.85
N PRO A 613 -10.87 -13.46 2.08
CA PRO A 613 -11.72 -13.98 3.14
C PRO A 613 -11.11 -13.75 4.53
N ILE A 614 -11.97 -13.59 5.53
CA ILE A 614 -11.58 -13.86 6.91
C ILE A 614 -10.99 -15.27 6.96
N TYR A 615 -9.80 -15.39 7.54
CA TYR A 615 -9.05 -16.63 7.59
C TYR A 615 -8.59 -16.95 9.01
N PHE A 616 -8.94 -18.13 9.48
CA PHE A 616 -8.39 -18.71 10.69
C PHE A 616 -7.53 -19.93 10.30
N ALA A 617 -6.27 -19.90 10.69
CA ALA A 617 -5.42 -21.06 10.51
C ALA A 617 -5.96 -22.23 11.34
N PRO A 618 -6.08 -23.43 10.75
CA PRO A 618 -6.45 -24.62 11.51
C PRO A 618 -5.46 -24.89 12.66
N ASP A 619 -5.95 -25.39 13.77
CA ASP A 619 -5.09 -25.80 14.89
C ASP A 619 -4.57 -27.21 14.70
N TYR A 620 -3.31 -27.31 14.33
CA TYR A 620 -2.63 -28.59 14.14
C TYR A 620 -1.83 -29.05 15.37
N SER A 621 -2.02 -28.42 16.53
CA SER A 621 -1.23 -28.73 17.75
C SER A 621 -1.32 -30.21 18.18
N GLY A 622 -2.46 -30.83 17.94
CA GLY A 622 -2.69 -32.27 18.20
C GLY A 622 -1.94 -33.22 17.26
N TYR A 623 -1.33 -32.73 16.20
CA TYR A 623 -0.70 -33.53 15.15
C TYR A 623 0.83 -33.38 15.07
N LYS A 624 1.45 -32.68 16.03
CA LYS A 624 2.91 -32.39 16.03
C LYS A 624 3.80 -33.62 15.89
N GLN A 625 3.36 -34.79 16.38
CA GLN A 625 4.08 -36.05 16.27
C GLN A 625 4.25 -36.55 14.81
N TYR A 626 3.46 -36.04 13.87
CA TYR A 626 3.54 -36.38 12.44
C TYR A 626 4.42 -35.40 11.64
N GLY A 627 4.93 -34.33 12.27
CA GLY A 627 5.80 -33.34 11.65
C GLY A 627 5.11 -32.03 11.37
N GLU A 628 5.50 -31.40 10.27
CA GLU A 628 4.96 -30.10 9.86
C GLU A 628 3.81 -30.26 8.89
N TYR A 629 2.73 -29.49 9.11
CA TYR A 629 1.60 -29.43 8.19
C TYR A 629 2.07 -29.00 6.80
N THR A 630 1.54 -29.66 5.77
CA THR A 630 1.96 -29.46 4.39
C THR A 630 0.80 -29.26 3.43
N ALA A 631 -0.26 -30.04 3.55
CA ALA A 631 -1.43 -29.98 2.67
C ALA A 631 -2.68 -30.54 3.38
N GLU A 632 -3.84 -30.33 2.77
CA GLU A 632 -5.10 -30.91 3.20
C GLU A 632 -5.95 -31.31 2.00
N TRP A 633 -6.85 -32.26 2.19
CA TRP A 633 -7.94 -32.53 1.25
C TRP A 633 -9.28 -32.24 1.92
N LYS A 634 -10.21 -31.75 1.13
CA LYS A 634 -11.60 -31.45 1.51
C LYS A 634 -12.55 -32.02 0.46
N PRO A 635 -13.84 -32.18 0.75
CA PRO A 635 -14.82 -32.74 -0.19
C PRO A 635 -14.80 -32.12 -1.59
N LEU A 636 -14.54 -30.82 -1.69
CA LEU A 636 -14.46 -30.09 -2.97
C LEU A 636 -13.29 -30.54 -3.86
N ASN A 637 -12.18 -30.97 -3.24
CA ASN A 637 -10.95 -31.35 -3.95
C ASN A 637 -10.85 -32.85 -4.22
N VAL A 638 -11.76 -33.67 -3.65
CA VAL A 638 -11.74 -35.12 -3.78
C VAL A 638 -12.50 -35.56 -5.04
N GLN A 639 -11.87 -36.40 -5.84
CA GLN A 639 -12.54 -37.04 -6.98
C GLN A 639 -12.98 -38.48 -6.58
N PRO A 640 -14.09 -39.04 -7.16
CA PRO A 640 -14.56 -40.37 -6.87
C PRO A 640 -13.76 -41.48 -7.61
N TYR A 641 -12.68 -41.13 -8.29
CA TYR A 641 -11.78 -41.98 -9.03
C TYR A 641 -10.34 -41.53 -8.83
N LEU A 642 -9.38 -42.45 -8.91
CA LEU A 642 -7.95 -42.15 -8.71
C LEU A 642 -7.49 -41.08 -9.69
N THR A 643 -6.98 -39.99 -9.14
CA THR A 643 -6.36 -38.90 -9.88
C THR A 643 -5.06 -38.49 -9.21
N PRO A 644 -4.04 -38.06 -9.96
CA PRO A 644 -2.85 -37.47 -9.37
C PRO A 644 -3.21 -36.18 -8.59
N TRP A 645 -2.78 -36.15 -7.34
CA TRP A 645 -2.84 -34.96 -6.49
C TRP A 645 -1.41 -34.52 -6.18
N ARG A 646 -1.04 -33.34 -6.71
CA ARG A 646 0.32 -32.77 -6.56
C ARG A 646 0.26 -31.53 -5.68
N PHE A 647 1.15 -31.45 -4.70
CA PHE A 647 1.27 -30.29 -3.81
C PHE A 647 2.74 -29.99 -3.50
N GLU A 648 3.03 -28.71 -3.21
CA GLU A 648 4.37 -28.24 -2.91
C GLU A 648 4.78 -28.56 -1.48
N CYS A 649 6.03 -28.97 -1.28
CA CYS A 649 6.62 -29.26 0.02
C CYS A 649 8.04 -28.67 0.19
N THR A 650 8.38 -27.65 -0.57
CA THR A 650 9.72 -27.05 -0.65
C THR A 650 10.29 -26.70 0.72
N GLY A 651 9.55 -25.96 1.57
CA GLY A 651 10.01 -25.57 2.90
C GLY A 651 10.06 -26.70 3.94
N LYS A 652 9.54 -27.90 3.60
CA LYS A 652 9.49 -29.05 4.50
C LYS A 652 10.63 -30.03 4.27
N ILE A 653 11.24 -29.98 3.09
CA ILE A 653 12.45 -30.73 2.78
C ILE A 653 13.65 -29.82 3.07
N SER A 654 14.36 -30.07 4.17
CA SER A 654 15.39 -29.20 4.73
C SER A 654 16.82 -29.73 4.59
N GLY A 655 17.05 -30.79 3.79
CA GLY A 655 18.36 -31.39 3.57
C GLY A 655 18.27 -32.86 3.17
N ASN A 656 19.40 -33.50 2.92
CA ASN A 656 19.46 -34.92 2.71
C ASN A 656 19.01 -35.68 3.96
N GLY A 657 18.40 -36.86 3.77
CA GLY A 657 17.92 -37.71 4.85
C GLY A 657 16.61 -38.40 4.54
N THR A 658 16.13 -39.16 5.53
CA THR A 658 14.85 -39.86 5.42
C THR A 658 13.70 -39.00 5.91
N TYR A 659 12.60 -39.02 5.18
CA TYR A 659 11.38 -38.27 5.48
C TYR A 659 10.18 -39.23 5.54
N THR A 660 9.19 -38.87 6.35
CA THR A 660 7.87 -39.47 6.35
C THR A 660 6.82 -38.49 5.93
N VAL A 661 5.84 -38.93 5.14
CA VAL A 661 4.64 -38.18 4.78
C VAL A 661 3.45 -38.92 5.36
N SER A 662 2.76 -38.29 6.29
CA SER A 662 1.61 -38.86 6.96
C SER A 662 0.32 -38.22 6.48
N PHE A 663 -0.59 -39.00 5.94
CA PHE A 663 -1.95 -38.62 5.58
C PHE A 663 -2.88 -39.03 6.73
N ILE A 664 -3.64 -38.08 7.25
CA ILE A 664 -4.49 -38.27 8.42
C ILE A 664 -5.93 -37.91 8.05
N TYR A 665 -6.78 -38.96 8.07
CA TYR A 665 -8.22 -38.80 7.86
C TYR A 665 -8.84 -38.10 9.07
N THR A 666 -9.57 -37.03 8.86
CA THR A 666 -10.14 -36.22 9.96
C THR A 666 -11.65 -36.27 10.01
N LYS A 667 -12.33 -36.38 8.86
CA LYS A 667 -13.79 -36.30 8.77
C LYS A 667 -14.31 -36.94 7.49
N GLY A 668 -15.53 -37.48 7.53
CA GLY A 668 -16.31 -37.98 6.41
C GLY A 668 -16.87 -39.38 6.65
N GLU A 669 -17.79 -39.80 5.79
CA GLU A 669 -18.35 -41.17 5.78
C GLU A 669 -17.64 -42.08 4.75
N THR A 670 -17.03 -41.44 3.73
CA THR A 670 -16.36 -42.13 2.62
C THR A 670 -14.87 -42.37 2.92
N PRO A 671 -14.37 -43.58 2.80
CA PRO A 671 -12.94 -43.85 2.88
C PRO A 671 -12.15 -43.11 1.81
N PHE A 672 -10.91 -42.75 2.13
CA PHE A 672 -9.98 -42.09 1.23
C PHE A 672 -8.88 -43.06 0.81
N ARG A 673 -8.76 -43.28 -0.49
CA ARG A 673 -7.75 -44.19 -1.08
C ARG A 673 -6.56 -43.40 -1.53
N LEU A 674 -5.38 -43.82 -1.13
CA LEU A 674 -4.08 -43.34 -1.54
C LEU A 674 -3.34 -44.39 -2.34
N GLY A 675 -2.79 -44.07 -3.48
CA GLY A 675 -1.95 -44.88 -4.34
C GLY A 675 -0.46 -44.62 -4.14
N ALA A 676 0.33 -44.83 -5.19
CA ALA A 676 1.77 -44.54 -5.17
C ALA A 676 2.06 -43.07 -4.88
N LEU A 677 3.06 -42.81 -4.02
CA LEU A 677 3.56 -41.48 -3.72
C LEU A 677 4.88 -41.25 -4.44
N LYS A 678 5.01 -40.13 -5.12
CA LYS A 678 6.20 -39.66 -5.84
C LYS A 678 6.71 -38.35 -5.28
N LEU A 679 8.01 -38.23 -5.13
CA LEU A 679 8.70 -36.99 -4.78
C LEU A 679 9.42 -36.47 -6.01
N TYR A 680 9.19 -35.18 -6.32
CA TYR A 680 9.84 -34.47 -7.40
C TYR A 680 10.69 -33.31 -6.85
N LYS A 681 11.86 -33.11 -7.51
CA LYS A 681 12.66 -31.90 -7.41
C LYS A 681 12.50 -31.13 -8.73
N ARG A 682 11.76 -30.03 -8.73
CA ARG A 682 11.19 -29.42 -9.95
C ARG A 682 10.31 -30.46 -10.68
N ASP A 683 10.77 -30.95 -11.84
CA ASP A 683 10.10 -31.99 -12.63
C ASP A 683 10.89 -33.31 -12.67
N GLU A 684 12.00 -33.41 -11.93
CA GLU A 684 12.82 -34.61 -11.80
C GLU A 684 12.25 -35.50 -10.71
N LEU A 685 11.91 -36.75 -11.06
CA LEU A 685 11.46 -37.77 -10.10
C LEU A 685 12.65 -38.22 -9.25
N LEU A 686 12.60 -37.97 -7.94
CA LEU A 686 13.65 -38.36 -6.99
C LEU A 686 13.35 -39.69 -6.28
N ALA A 687 12.10 -39.93 -5.93
CA ALA A 687 11.70 -41.13 -5.21
C ALA A 687 10.26 -41.50 -5.56
N GLU A 688 9.99 -42.82 -5.54
CA GLU A 688 8.64 -43.39 -5.67
C GLU A 688 8.42 -44.47 -4.59
N VAL A 689 7.28 -44.37 -3.91
CA VAL A 689 6.85 -45.35 -2.91
C VAL A 689 5.58 -46.02 -3.42
N PRO A 690 5.69 -47.23 -3.99
CA PRO A 690 4.58 -47.93 -4.63
C PRO A 690 3.67 -48.64 -3.58
N GLN A 691 2.94 -47.84 -2.82
CA GLN A 691 2.04 -48.30 -1.78
C GLN A 691 0.60 -47.88 -2.12
N SER A 692 -0.39 -48.72 -1.85
CA SER A 692 -1.80 -48.35 -1.92
C SER A 692 -2.44 -48.60 -0.56
N VAL A 693 -3.06 -47.57 0.01
CA VAL A 693 -3.64 -47.60 1.36
C VAL A 693 -5.04 -46.98 1.33
N LEU A 694 -5.92 -47.57 2.13
CA LEU A 694 -7.25 -47.02 2.39
C LEU A 694 -7.29 -46.50 3.82
N ILE A 695 -7.65 -45.25 4.01
CA ILE A 695 -7.83 -44.64 5.32
C ILE A 695 -9.28 -44.19 5.52
N ASN A 696 -9.75 -44.28 6.76
CA ASN A 696 -11.11 -43.97 7.19
C ASN A 696 -11.11 -43.65 8.71
N ALA A 697 -12.28 -43.47 9.30
CA ALA A 697 -12.40 -43.19 10.73
C ALA A 697 -11.78 -44.27 11.65
N ASP A 698 -11.85 -45.55 11.25
CA ASP A 698 -11.31 -46.66 12.04
C ASP A 698 -9.80 -46.86 11.85
N SER A 699 -9.29 -46.47 10.69
CA SER A 699 -7.86 -46.53 10.33
C SER A 699 -7.44 -45.19 9.71
N PRO A 700 -7.27 -44.14 10.54
CA PRO A 700 -7.22 -42.79 10.05
C PRO A 700 -5.86 -42.35 9.48
N ILE A 701 -4.81 -43.17 9.55
CA ILE A 701 -3.45 -42.74 9.24
C ILE A 701 -2.79 -43.64 8.21
N ALA A 702 -2.22 -43.05 7.17
CA ALA A 702 -1.27 -43.67 6.26
C ALA A 702 0.05 -42.91 6.26
N THR A 703 1.17 -43.64 6.36
CA THR A 703 2.50 -43.00 6.34
C THR A 703 3.35 -43.63 5.23
N TYR A 704 3.89 -42.75 4.39
CA TYR A 704 4.88 -43.09 3.36
C TYR A 704 6.26 -42.65 3.83
N ARG A 705 7.29 -43.43 3.44
CA ARG A 705 8.69 -43.11 3.78
C ARG A 705 9.55 -43.10 2.54
N PHE A 706 10.38 -42.05 2.39
CA PHE A 706 11.32 -41.92 1.30
C PHE A 706 12.63 -41.26 1.77
N THR A 707 13.68 -41.35 0.93
CA THR A 707 14.98 -40.73 1.21
C THR A 707 15.30 -39.68 0.16
N VAL A 708 15.84 -38.54 0.60
CA VAL A 708 16.37 -37.51 -0.24
C VAL A 708 17.89 -37.53 -0.16
N ASP A 709 18.56 -37.77 -1.26
CA ASP A 709 20.03 -37.85 -1.34
C ASP A 709 20.64 -36.66 -2.11
N SER A 710 19.81 -35.89 -2.82
CA SER A 710 20.21 -34.79 -3.71
C SER A 710 19.50 -33.48 -3.37
N PHE A 711 19.55 -33.10 -2.09
CA PHE A 711 18.99 -31.83 -1.65
C PHE A 711 19.79 -30.63 -2.20
N GLU A 712 19.07 -29.62 -2.65
CA GLU A 712 19.63 -28.34 -3.10
C GLU A 712 18.76 -27.21 -2.54
N ALA A 713 19.36 -26.31 -1.74
CA ALA A 713 18.65 -25.22 -1.11
C ALA A 713 18.04 -24.26 -2.17
N GLY A 714 16.80 -23.82 -1.92
CA GLY A 714 16.08 -22.94 -2.85
C GLY A 714 15.43 -23.63 -4.06
N THR A 715 15.58 -24.95 -4.18
CA THR A 715 14.92 -25.69 -5.26
C THR A 715 13.53 -26.16 -4.83
N PRO A 716 12.49 -26.04 -5.65
CA PRO A 716 11.14 -26.50 -5.30
C PRO A 716 11.04 -28.02 -5.29
N PHE A 717 10.37 -28.54 -4.25
CA PHE A 717 10.01 -29.94 -4.07
C PHE A 717 8.50 -30.12 -4.11
N PHE A 718 8.03 -31.19 -4.76
CA PHE A 718 6.62 -31.53 -4.87
C PHE A 718 6.39 -33.00 -4.51
N ILE A 719 5.27 -33.25 -3.82
CA ILE A 719 4.73 -34.58 -3.66
C ILE A 719 3.56 -34.76 -4.64
N GLU A 720 3.53 -35.88 -5.32
CA GLU A 720 2.41 -36.33 -6.13
C GLU A 720 1.94 -37.67 -5.61
N VAL A 721 0.66 -37.83 -5.33
CA VAL A 721 0.04 -39.06 -4.88
C VAL A 721 -1.25 -39.29 -5.66
N GLU A 722 -1.48 -40.53 -6.11
CA GLU A 722 -2.79 -40.89 -6.65
C GLU A 722 -3.79 -40.97 -5.52
N ALA A 723 -4.91 -40.24 -5.61
CA ALA A 723 -5.87 -40.15 -4.53
C ALA A 723 -7.32 -40.14 -5.03
N CYS A 724 -8.24 -40.73 -4.25
CA CYS A 724 -9.69 -40.58 -4.49
C CYS A 724 -10.51 -40.84 -3.20
N GLY A 725 -11.73 -40.28 -3.17
CA GLY A 725 -12.75 -40.71 -2.22
C GLY A 725 -13.43 -42.01 -2.72
N GLU A 726 -13.32 -43.10 -1.99
CA GLU A 726 -13.88 -44.34 -2.42
C GLU A 726 -15.41 -44.32 -2.31
N LYS A 727 -16.10 -44.30 -3.45
CA LYS A 727 -17.56 -44.23 -3.55
C LYS A 727 -18.21 -42.87 -3.18
N GLY A 728 -17.44 -41.80 -2.93
CA GLY A 728 -17.97 -40.49 -2.57
C GLY A 728 -16.93 -39.39 -2.54
N LYS A 729 -17.36 -38.19 -2.13
CA LYS A 729 -16.54 -36.98 -2.08
C LYS A 729 -16.53 -36.31 -0.70
N ASP A 730 -17.09 -36.90 0.32
CA ASP A 730 -17.32 -36.30 1.63
C ASP A 730 -16.16 -36.41 2.61
N THR A 731 -15.01 -36.88 2.16
CA THR A 731 -13.82 -37.10 3.00
C THR A 731 -12.93 -35.88 3.13
N SER A 732 -12.38 -35.67 4.30
CA SER A 732 -11.40 -34.62 4.61
C SER A 732 -10.21 -35.18 5.40
N GLY A 733 -9.06 -34.54 5.28
CA GLY A 733 -7.89 -34.90 6.08
C GLY A 733 -6.68 -34.01 5.83
N LEU A 734 -5.62 -34.31 6.55
CA LEU A 734 -4.41 -33.49 6.67
C LEU A 734 -3.18 -34.28 6.22
N VAL A 735 -2.18 -33.55 5.71
CA VAL A 735 -0.89 -34.12 5.32
C VAL A 735 0.23 -33.43 6.08
N PHE A 736 1.09 -34.22 6.70
CA PHE A 736 2.26 -33.76 7.45
C PHE A 736 3.53 -34.38 6.91
N ILE A 737 4.64 -33.63 6.96
CA ILE A 737 5.97 -34.12 6.62
C ILE A 737 6.87 -33.99 7.83
N ASN A 738 7.61 -35.08 8.10
CA ASN A 738 8.59 -35.14 9.18
C ASN A 738 9.94 -35.62 8.66
N LYS A 739 11.01 -34.95 9.01
CA LYS A 739 12.38 -35.44 8.83
C LYS A 739 12.69 -36.41 9.97
N VAL A 740 12.98 -37.65 9.64
CA VAL A 740 13.34 -38.67 10.63
C VAL A 740 14.74 -38.36 11.16
N THR A 741 14.83 -37.90 12.39
CA THR A 741 16.12 -37.81 13.12
C THR A 741 16.55 -39.25 13.52
N GLN A 742 17.78 -39.62 13.14
CA GLN A 742 18.40 -40.91 13.52
C GLN A 742 18.60 -41.01 15.02
#